data_5c98e4a5cb06a67bc298fde6dc2dae12
#
_entry.id   5c98e4a5cb06a67bc298fde6dc2dae12
#
_cell.length_a   1.000
_cell.length_b   1.000
_cell.length_c   1.000
_cell.angle_alpha   90.00
_cell.angle_beta   90.00
_cell.angle_gamma   90.00
#
_symmetry.space_group_name_H-M   'P 1'
#
loop_
_entity.id
_entity.type
_entity.pdbx_description
1 polymer ?
#
loop_
_entity_poly.entity_id
_entity_poly.type
_entity_poly.pdbx_seq_one_letter_code
_entity_poly.pdbx_strand_id
1 'polypeptide(L)'
;MDSFRICVRRLVFLLLAGIVAVGAGWTQSITTYHYDNYRTGWNQNETTLTPFNVNSSSFGVLQSVALDDQVDAQPLYMPGVNITSGQFQGTHNVIYVATENDSVFAIDAQSGTVLLSVSLGTPIPFPLGCNNNGPNVGINSTPVIDPTSNTLYVMVYTQVSGTPQYVLHALNLGSLTDKVLPPQLVSASHTLTDGSTYEFNATYQRQRPGLLLANGTIYAGFGSFCDSAANLSRGWLLGWQTGTLTPLAANELFDTQSSSPNSFFLSSIWMSGYAPAVDDSGNVLVVTGNSDPSGTTYDGVTNIQESVIKISSDLSTVLDLFTPADWPSLDENDTDYGSGGVLVLPDQLGTIPHLAVAAGKEGNLFFMNEDNLGGYSSGGNNVLGTYYVGGCWCGQSYYVDPSDLIPRVVTSGGSNVQVYQVLTSPSPSLNMVAQSTSLPSGQQDPGFFTTISSNATTNAVIWAISRPRSPHSDGVSLYAFNPDSGSTLKPIFTGSAGTWPNVTGNANLVPVVANGEVFVASYKQLDIFGLTKAVTTTALSSATNPSSFGQSVALTAQVTTNGSSTPTGTVTFRNGTKMLGTESVNGSGVATLSTSTLPLGSDSLTAEYNGDPSNSQSEGALKQVVNQATISLALTSSPNPSNSGQAVKFTATLTSTGSLPKMQEVTFSYNGTQIGTAKIMATGTATFTTKTLPVGSDVVTASYAGSADYSAASGTVTQTVN
;
A
#
# COMPACT_ATOMS: atom_id res chain seq x y z
N MET A 1 -21.22 -29.50 -14.46
CA MET A 1 -20.47 -29.73 -13.21
C MET A 1 -19.58 -28.55 -12.81
N ASP A 2 -19.32 -27.63 -13.72
CA ASP A 2 -18.43 -26.47 -13.48
C ASP A 2 -19.08 -25.33 -12.71
N SER A 3 -20.38 -25.12 -12.83
CA SER A 3 -21.11 -24.07 -12.10
C SER A 3 -21.18 -24.30 -10.57
N PHE A 4 -20.95 -25.51 -10.10
CA PHE A 4 -20.98 -25.84 -8.67
C PHE A 4 -19.63 -25.60 -7.97
N ARG A 5 -18.52 -25.64 -8.71
CA ARG A 5 -17.19 -25.38 -8.16
C ARG A 5 -16.92 -23.89 -7.94
N ILE A 6 -17.49 -23.03 -8.78
CA ILE A 6 -17.38 -21.55 -8.64
C ILE A 6 -18.16 -21.04 -7.43
N CYS A 7 -19.33 -21.63 -7.14
CA CYS A 7 -20.14 -21.23 -5.99
C CYS A 7 -19.50 -21.60 -4.62
N VAL A 8 -18.77 -22.73 -4.56
CA VAL A 8 -18.12 -23.19 -3.32
C VAL A 8 -16.89 -22.35 -2.98
N ARG A 9 -16.13 -21.89 -3.98
CA ARG A 9 -15.00 -20.95 -3.73
C ARG A 9 -15.46 -19.56 -3.28
N ARG A 10 -16.59 -19.05 -3.77
CA ARG A 10 -17.16 -17.77 -3.34
C ARG A 10 -17.76 -17.79 -1.92
N LEU A 11 -18.22 -18.95 -1.44
CA LEU A 11 -18.75 -19.11 -0.07
C LEU A 11 -17.65 -19.23 0.99
N VAL A 12 -16.44 -19.66 0.64
CA VAL A 12 -15.32 -19.78 1.59
C VAL A 12 -14.73 -18.42 1.94
N PHE A 13 -14.76 -17.42 1.04
CA PHE A 13 -14.29 -16.06 1.32
C PHE A 13 -15.23 -15.23 2.21
N LEU A 14 -16.53 -15.57 2.25
CA LEU A 14 -17.52 -14.85 3.07
C LEU A 14 -17.72 -15.43 4.47
N LEU A 15 -17.15 -16.60 4.79
CA LEU A 15 -17.30 -17.29 6.09
C LEU A 15 -16.03 -17.22 6.97
N LEU A 16 -14.94 -16.57 6.51
CA LEU A 16 -13.70 -16.37 7.28
C LEU A 16 -13.65 -15.09 8.11
N ALA A 17 -14.71 -14.29 8.13
CA ALA A 17 -14.82 -13.07 8.94
C ALA A 17 -15.27 -13.31 10.40
N GLY A 18 -15.21 -14.53 10.92
CA GLY A 18 -15.81 -14.87 12.20
C GLY A 18 -15.00 -15.73 13.18
N ILE A 19 -13.68 -15.88 12.99
CA ILE A 19 -12.83 -16.53 14.00
C ILE A 19 -11.69 -15.59 14.34
N VAL A 20 -11.86 -14.80 15.41
CA VAL A 20 -10.75 -14.18 16.13
C VAL A 20 -9.99 -15.32 16.84
N ALA A 21 -9.13 -15.99 16.10
CA ALA A 21 -8.05 -16.75 16.72
C ALA A 21 -6.98 -15.72 17.10
N VAL A 22 -6.80 -15.47 18.38
CA VAL A 22 -5.57 -14.91 18.93
C VAL A 22 -4.47 -15.95 18.65
N GLY A 23 -4.01 -15.99 17.41
CA GLY A 23 -2.87 -16.78 16.97
C GLY A 23 -1.63 -15.90 17.05
N ALA A 24 -0.52 -16.46 17.51
CA ALA A 24 0.81 -15.86 17.43
C ALA A 24 0.97 -15.16 16.07
N GLY A 25 1.28 -13.85 16.10
CA GLY A 25 1.39 -13.05 14.88
C GLY A 25 2.32 -13.73 13.89
N TRP A 26 1.82 -14.01 12.71
CA TRP A 26 2.62 -14.51 11.62
C TRP A 26 3.52 -13.36 11.18
N THR A 27 4.79 -13.43 11.55
CA THR A 27 5.79 -12.49 11.07
C THR A 27 5.93 -12.69 9.57
N GLN A 28 5.57 -11.67 8.78
CA GLN A 28 5.67 -11.73 7.33
C GLN A 28 7.12 -11.82 6.90
N SER A 29 7.44 -12.73 5.98
CA SER A 29 8.70 -12.73 5.24
C SER A 29 8.59 -11.84 4.00
N ILE A 30 9.68 -11.16 3.63
CA ILE A 30 9.82 -10.39 2.40
C ILE A 30 10.93 -11.05 1.59
N THR A 31 10.50 -11.94 0.70
CA THR A 31 11.37 -12.90 0.00
C THR A 31 11.71 -12.50 -1.42
N THR A 32 11.11 -11.43 -1.92
CA THR A 32 11.28 -10.96 -3.30
C THR A 32 11.09 -9.45 -3.37
N TYR A 33 11.49 -8.85 -4.49
CA TYR A 33 11.26 -7.44 -4.80
C TYR A 33 9.76 -7.09 -4.70
N HIS A 34 9.43 -5.95 -4.06
CA HIS A 34 8.06 -5.46 -3.86
C HIS A 34 7.12 -6.50 -3.25
N TYR A 35 7.62 -7.29 -2.28
CA TYR A 35 6.88 -8.19 -1.37
C TYR A 35 6.30 -9.46 -1.99
N ASP A 36 5.85 -9.42 -3.25
CA ASP A 36 5.21 -10.54 -3.94
C ASP A 36 5.52 -10.55 -5.45
N ASN A 37 5.06 -11.58 -6.14
CA ASN A 37 5.32 -11.74 -7.57
C ASN A 37 4.40 -10.89 -8.47
N TYR A 38 3.33 -10.30 -7.96
CA TYR A 38 2.55 -9.24 -8.65
C TYR A 38 3.23 -7.88 -8.57
N ARG A 39 4.20 -7.72 -7.66
CA ARG A 39 4.93 -6.48 -7.38
C ARG A 39 4.08 -5.42 -6.70
N THR A 40 3.18 -5.84 -5.79
CA THR A 40 2.27 -4.92 -5.11
C THR A 40 2.98 -3.92 -4.20
N GLY A 41 4.14 -4.26 -3.64
CA GLY A 41 4.83 -3.42 -2.66
C GLY A 41 4.02 -3.24 -1.36
N TRP A 42 3.13 -4.18 -1.04
CA TRP A 42 2.19 -4.07 0.07
C TRP A 42 2.42 -5.11 1.17
N ASN A 43 2.86 -4.65 2.34
CA ASN A 43 2.85 -5.44 3.56
C ASN A 43 1.48 -5.34 4.25
N GLN A 44 0.67 -6.38 4.16
CA GLN A 44 -0.68 -6.46 4.78
C GLN A 44 -0.65 -6.89 6.26
N ASN A 45 0.51 -7.21 6.81
CA ASN A 45 0.64 -7.82 8.15
C ASN A 45 1.42 -6.93 9.13
N GLU A 46 1.53 -5.62 8.85
CA GLU A 46 2.17 -4.68 9.74
C GLU A 46 1.18 -4.24 10.83
N THR A 47 1.40 -4.72 12.05
CA THR A 47 0.50 -4.46 13.19
C THR A 47 1.02 -3.41 14.15
N THR A 48 2.27 -2.96 13.98
CA THR A 48 2.98 -2.09 14.93
C THR A 48 3.03 -0.64 14.45
N LEU A 49 3.43 -0.44 13.18
CA LEU A 49 3.56 0.90 12.59
C LEU A 49 2.20 1.38 12.07
N THR A 50 1.80 2.56 12.53
CA THR A 50 0.50 3.16 12.18
C THR A 50 0.69 4.64 11.84
N PRO A 51 -0.27 5.29 11.13
CA PRO A 51 -0.20 6.74 10.89
C PRO A 51 -0.08 7.59 12.16
N PHE A 52 -0.45 7.04 13.34
CA PHE A 52 -0.42 7.76 14.61
C PHE A 52 0.93 7.69 15.30
N ASN A 53 1.63 6.55 15.23
CA ASN A 53 2.90 6.38 15.94
C ASN A 53 4.13 6.63 15.03
N VAL A 54 3.97 6.66 13.71
CA VAL A 54 5.01 7.02 12.76
C VAL A 54 5.11 8.55 12.65
N ASN A 55 5.80 9.16 13.59
CA ASN A 55 6.04 10.61 13.64
C ASN A 55 7.38 10.92 14.31
N SER A 56 7.90 12.12 14.16
CA SER A 56 9.23 12.52 14.65
C SER A 56 9.42 12.45 16.18
N SER A 57 8.33 12.29 16.95
CA SER A 57 8.42 12.18 18.42
C SER A 57 8.51 10.74 18.93
N SER A 58 8.17 9.75 18.08
CA SER A 58 8.05 8.34 18.47
C SER A 58 8.66 7.36 17.48
N PHE A 59 9.08 7.81 16.31
CA PHE A 59 9.68 6.99 15.27
C PHE A 59 10.99 7.61 14.77
N GLY A 60 12.01 6.80 14.52
CA GLY A 60 13.32 7.26 14.06
C GLY A 60 14.29 6.11 13.86
N VAL A 61 15.56 6.43 13.57
CA VAL A 61 16.63 5.45 13.41
C VAL A 61 16.90 4.77 14.76
N LEU A 62 16.80 3.44 14.78
CA LEU A 62 17.18 2.59 15.90
C LEU A 62 18.64 2.15 15.80
N GLN A 63 19.07 1.76 14.58
CA GLN A 63 20.40 1.27 14.28
C GLN A 63 20.86 1.76 12.90
N SER A 64 22.16 1.99 12.76
CA SER A 64 22.84 2.19 11.47
C SER A 64 23.95 1.16 11.36
N VAL A 65 23.85 0.28 10.37
CA VAL A 65 24.78 -0.82 10.15
C VAL A 65 25.71 -0.47 9.01
N ALA A 66 27.03 -0.52 9.25
CA ALA A 66 28.02 -0.27 8.21
C ALA A 66 28.08 -1.44 7.22
N LEU A 67 28.10 -1.13 5.93
CA LEU A 67 28.27 -2.04 4.81
C LEU A 67 29.57 -1.69 4.04
N ASP A 68 29.95 -2.53 3.09
CA ASP A 68 31.22 -2.37 2.37
C ASP A 68 31.10 -1.50 1.11
N ASP A 69 29.93 -1.46 0.45
CA ASP A 69 29.68 -0.66 -0.76
C ASP A 69 28.20 -0.24 -0.90
N GLN A 70 27.88 0.35 -2.03
CA GLN A 70 26.56 0.76 -2.47
C GLN A 70 25.57 -0.41 -2.51
N VAL A 71 24.31 -0.15 -2.21
CA VAL A 71 23.23 -1.14 -2.22
C VAL A 71 22.13 -0.68 -3.18
N ASP A 72 22.09 -1.26 -4.38
CA ASP A 72 20.98 -1.09 -5.34
C ASP A 72 19.88 -2.13 -5.13
N ALA A 73 20.24 -3.29 -4.59
CA ALA A 73 19.32 -4.38 -4.30
C ALA A 73 18.38 -4.06 -3.13
N GLN A 74 17.08 -4.32 -3.27
CA GLN A 74 16.15 -4.23 -2.15
C GLN A 74 16.55 -5.23 -1.05
N PRO A 75 16.66 -4.82 0.24
CA PRO A 75 16.84 -5.75 1.34
C PRO A 75 15.71 -6.77 1.44
N LEU A 76 16.03 -8.00 1.86
CA LEU A 76 15.04 -9.08 2.03
C LEU A 76 14.96 -9.49 3.50
N TYR A 77 13.73 -9.65 4.01
CA TYR A 77 13.50 -10.02 5.41
C TYR A 77 12.98 -11.43 5.56
N MET A 78 13.60 -12.21 6.43
CA MET A 78 13.18 -13.57 6.76
C MET A 78 13.17 -13.78 8.28
N PRO A 79 11.99 -14.03 8.89
CA PRO A 79 11.89 -14.31 10.31
C PRO A 79 12.34 -15.74 10.64
N GLY A 80 12.85 -15.94 11.86
CA GLY A 80 13.07 -17.24 12.43
C GLY A 80 14.16 -18.07 11.75
N VAL A 81 15.13 -17.44 11.08
CA VAL A 81 16.26 -18.13 10.44
C VAL A 81 17.18 -18.74 11.51
N ASN A 82 17.52 -20.01 11.36
CA ASN A 82 18.50 -20.66 12.21
C ASN A 82 19.92 -20.43 11.62
N ILE A 83 20.67 -19.52 12.22
CA ILE A 83 22.09 -19.28 11.90
C ILE A 83 22.90 -20.45 12.44
N THR A 84 23.59 -21.16 11.54
CA THR A 84 24.29 -22.42 11.83
C THR A 84 25.80 -22.30 11.85
N SER A 85 26.35 -21.15 11.47
CA SER A 85 27.79 -20.88 11.43
C SER A 85 28.12 -19.53 12.05
N GLY A 86 29.40 -19.25 12.24
CA GLY A 86 29.88 -17.99 12.81
C GLY A 86 29.68 -17.89 14.33
N GLN A 87 29.80 -16.67 14.83
CA GLN A 87 29.77 -16.34 16.27
C GLN A 87 28.36 -16.27 16.86
N PHE A 88 27.35 -15.94 16.03
CA PHE A 88 25.98 -15.64 16.47
C PHE A 88 25.00 -16.76 16.08
N GLN A 89 25.34 -18.01 16.41
CA GLN A 89 24.48 -19.17 16.12
C GLN A 89 23.17 -19.08 16.93
N GLY A 90 22.06 -19.49 16.29
CA GLY A 90 20.73 -19.46 16.89
C GLY A 90 19.65 -18.97 15.94
N THR A 91 18.45 -18.80 16.47
CA THR A 91 17.30 -18.34 15.69
C THR A 91 17.22 -16.82 15.72
N HIS A 92 17.21 -16.19 14.56
CA HIS A 92 17.17 -14.74 14.36
C HIS A 92 16.11 -14.32 13.34
N ASN A 93 15.59 -13.12 13.48
CA ASN A 93 14.93 -12.43 12.38
C ASN A 93 16.02 -11.73 11.56
N VAL A 94 16.14 -12.08 10.29
CA VAL A 94 17.31 -11.68 9.48
C VAL A 94 16.89 -10.78 8.33
N ILE A 95 17.62 -9.68 8.17
CA ILE A 95 17.62 -8.86 6.96
C ILE A 95 18.85 -9.22 6.11
N TYR A 96 18.62 -9.64 4.86
CA TYR A 96 19.67 -9.91 3.90
C TYR A 96 19.90 -8.70 3.03
N VAL A 97 21.17 -8.29 2.90
CA VAL A 97 21.59 -7.15 2.09
C VAL A 97 22.70 -7.58 1.16
N ALA A 98 22.58 -7.26 -0.13
CA ALA A 98 23.59 -7.51 -1.14
C ALA A 98 24.16 -6.19 -1.66
N THR A 99 25.47 -6.11 -1.85
CA THR A 99 26.18 -4.88 -2.21
C THR A 99 26.86 -4.99 -3.57
N GLU A 100 27.18 -3.84 -4.15
CA GLU A 100 27.98 -3.73 -5.38
C GLU A 100 29.44 -4.20 -5.20
N ASN A 101 29.85 -4.61 -3.98
CA ASN A 101 31.13 -5.25 -3.71
C ASN A 101 31.09 -6.79 -3.75
N ASP A 102 30.09 -7.37 -4.44
CA ASP A 102 29.84 -8.82 -4.47
C ASP A 102 29.67 -9.45 -3.09
N SER A 103 29.22 -8.68 -2.10
CA SER A 103 29.02 -9.14 -0.73
C SER A 103 27.57 -9.36 -0.41
N VAL A 104 27.29 -10.41 0.37
CA VAL A 104 25.98 -10.67 0.98
C VAL A 104 26.13 -10.66 2.49
N PHE A 105 25.29 -9.87 3.16
CA PHE A 105 25.22 -9.77 4.61
C PHE A 105 23.91 -10.38 5.12
N ALA A 106 24.00 -11.16 6.20
CA ALA A 106 22.85 -11.55 7.03
C ALA A 106 22.95 -10.77 8.34
N ILE A 107 21.98 -9.89 8.59
CA ILE A 107 21.98 -8.94 9.70
C ILE A 107 20.78 -9.25 10.58
N ASP A 108 20.96 -9.29 11.90
CA ASP A 108 19.85 -9.37 12.84
C ASP A 108 18.99 -8.11 12.74
N ALA A 109 17.74 -8.28 12.38
CA ALA A 109 16.84 -7.19 12.04
C ALA A 109 16.63 -6.23 13.22
N GLN A 110 16.57 -6.75 14.45
CA GLN A 110 16.28 -5.97 15.64
C GLN A 110 17.51 -5.26 16.21
N SER A 111 18.65 -5.95 16.27
CA SER A 111 19.87 -5.41 16.88
C SER A 111 20.81 -4.70 15.92
N GLY A 112 20.66 -4.90 14.61
CA GLY A 112 21.60 -4.45 13.59
C GLY A 112 22.93 -5.22 13.59
N THR A 113 23.03 -6.34 14.33
CA THR A 113 24.24 -7.13 14.41
C THR A 113 24.46 -7.89 13.10
N VAL A 114 25.63 -7.75 12.47
CA VAL A 114 26.04 -8.58 11.34
C VAL A 114 26.28 -10.01 11.84
N LEU A 115 25.39 -10.93 11.51
CA LEU A 115 25.45 -12.33 11.91
C LEU A 115 26.41 -13.11 11.03
N LEU A 116 26.31 -12.91 9.71
CA LEU A 116 27.15 -13.52 8.69
C LEU A 116 27.43 -12.52 7.58
N SER A 117 28.57 -12.68 6.91
CA SER A 117 28.88 -12.03 5.64
C SER A 117 29.69 -12.95 4.76
N VAL A 118 29.52 -12.85 3.44
CA VAL A 118 30.28 -13.59 2.44
C VAL A 118 30.56 -12.68 1.26
N SER A 119 31.79 -12.74 0.72
CA SER A 119 32.12 -12.18 -0.59
C SER A 119 32.01 -13.29 -1.63
N LEU A 120 31.27 -13.05 -2.70
CA LEU A 120 30.99 -14.02 -3.76
C LEU A 120 31.91 -13.82 -4.99
N GLY A 121 32.75 -12.77 -4.97
CA GLY A 121 33.64 -12.51 -6.08
C GLY A 121 34.42 -11.20 -5.96
N THR A 122 34.89 -10.73 -7.10
CA THR A 122 35.55 -9.42 -7.26
C THR A 122 34.73 -8.61 -8.25
N PRO A 123 34.08 -7.52 -7.82
CA PRO A 123 33.19 -6.74 -8.67
C PRO A 123 33.93 -6.07 -9.83
N ILE A 124 33.21 -5.65 -10.85
CA ILE A 124 33.74 -5.03 -12.03
C ILE A 124 33.74 -3.51 -11.89
N PRO A 125 34.91 -2.84 -11.92
CA PRO A 125 34.95 -1.38 -11.86
C PRO A 125 34.52 -0.76 -13.21
N PHE A 126 33.51 0.14 -13.20
CA PHE A 126 33.02 0.89 -14.36
C PHE A 126 33.00 0.10 -15.69
N PRO A 127 32.16 -0.96 -15.80
CA PRO A 127 32.09 -1.75 -17.01
C PRO A 127 31.85 -0.88 -18.24
N LEU A 128 32.59 -1.09 -19.31
CA LEU A 128 32.56 -0.29 -20.56
C LEU A 128 32.67 1.24 -20.36
N GLY A 129 33.23 1.71 -19.23
CA GLY A 129 33.29 3.12 -18.88
C GLY A 129 31.98 3.71 -18.41
N CYS A 130 30.95 2.88 -18.20
CA CYS A 130 29.66 3.29 -17.69
C CYS A 130 29.69 3.48 -16.18
N ASN A 131 29.63 4.73 -15.71
CA ASN A 131 29.76 5.11 -14.30
C ASN A 131 28.44 5.54 -13.65
N ASN A 132 27.31 5.13 -14.20
CA ASN A 132 26.00 5.44 -13.64
C ASN A 132 25.64 4.59 -12.39
N ASN A 133 26.49 3.63 -12.04
CA ASN A 133 26.64 3.05 -10.70
C ASN A 133 28.09 3.24 -10.26
N GLY A 134 28.43 2.91 -9.08
CA GLY A 134 29.82 2.90 -8.86
C GLY A 134 30.28 3.19 -7.45
N PRO A 135 31.55 2.94 -7.14
CA PRO A 135 32.66 2.77 -8.11
C PRO A 135 32.71 1.42 -8.80
N ASN A 136 31.89 0.44 -8.40
CA ASN A 136 31.86 -0.91 -8.95
C ASN A 136 30.45 -1.28 -9.42
N VAL A 137 30.35 -2.35 -10.22
CA VAL A 137 29.12 -3.09 -10.44
C VAL A 137 29.34 -4.55 -10.04
N GLY A 138 28.58 -5.00 -9.07
CA GLY A 138 28.62 -6.36 -8.54
C GLY A 138 27.22 -6.95 -8.47
N ILE A 139 26.62 -7.04 -7.26
CA ILE A 139 25.24 -7.48 -7.10
C ILE A 139 24.31 -6.27 -7.23
N ASN A 140 23.90 -5.99 -8.46
CA ASN A 140 23.04 -4.83 -8.78
C ASN A 140 21.55 -5.11 -8.59
N SER A 141 21.12 -6.36 -8.71
CA SER A 141 19.73 -6.77 -8.67
C SER A 141 19.29 -7.30 -7.31
N THR A 142 18.02 -7.10 -6.97
CA THR A 142 17.42 -7.71 -5.79
C THR A 142 17.45 -9.24 -5.90
N PRO A 143 18.04 -9.96 -4.93
CA PRO A 143 17.97 -11.42 -4.83
C PRO A 143 16.55 -11.93 -4.57
N VAL A 144 16.35 -13.25 -4.55
CA VAL A 144 15.12 -13.89 -4.11
C VAL A 144 15.37 -15.00 -3.10
N ILE A 145 14.48 -15.14 -2.11
CA ILE A 145 14.51 -16.21 -1.13
C ILE A 145 13.43 -17.24 -1.46
N ASP A 146 13.84 -18.51 -1.49
CA ASP A 146 12.92 -19.64 -1.39
C ASP A 146 12.86 -20.10 0.08
N PRO A 147 11.80 -19.73 0.81
CA PRO A 147 11.66 -20.10 2.23
C PRO A 147 11.47 -21.61 2.41
N THR A 148 10.95 -22.32 1.41
CA THR A 148 10.70 -23.75 1.48
C THR A 148 12.01 -24.55 1.51
N SER A 149 12.96 -24.15 0.69
CA SER A 149 14.28 -24.77 0.64
C SER A 149 15.34 -24.07 1.49
N ASN A 150 15.01 -22.96 2.19
CA ASN A 150 15.95 -22.10 2.90
C ASN A 150 17.11 -21.66 2.01
N THR A 151 16.79 -21.11 0.83
CA THR A 151 17.80 -20.73 -0.17
C THR A 151 17.64 -19.27 -0.58
N LEU A 152 18.75 -18.52 -0.61
CA LEU A 152 18.85 -17.19 -1.21
C LEU A 152 19.53 -17.34 -2.58
N TYR A 153 18.84 -16.97 -3.65
CA TYR A 153 19.40 -16.93 -5.00
C TYR A 153 19.89 -15.52 -5.32
N VAL A 154 21.15 -15.42 -5.76
CA VAL A 154 21.86 -14.16 -5.98
C VAL A 154 22.58 -14.19 -7.32
N MET A 155 22.37 -13.16 -8.16
CA MET A 155 23.11 -12.96 -9.41
C MET A 155 24.28 -12.01 -9.13
N VAL A 156 25.48 -12.46 -9.43
CA VAL A 156 26.74 -11.76 -9.12
C VAL A 156 27.46 -11.40 -10.41
N TYR A 157 27.83 -10.13 -10.59
CA TYR A 157 28.65 -9.68 -11.72
C TYR A 157 30.09 -9.52 -11.29
N THR A 158 30.93 -10.49 -11.64
CA THR A 158 32.28 -10.65 -11.06
C THR A 158 33.33 -11.00 -12.09
N GLN A 159 34.58 -10.89 -11.71
CA GLN A 159 35.71 -11.34 -12.52
C GLN A 159 35.95 -12.85 -12.37
N VAL A 160 35.84 -13.59 -13.47
CA VAL A 160 36.25 -15.01 -13.52
C VAL A 160 37.42 -15.13 -14.50
N SER A 161 38.56 -15.53 -14.00
CA SER A 161 39.81 -15.62 -14.79
C SER A 161 40.18 -14.32 -15.54
N GLY A 162 39.87 -13.16 -14.93
CA GLY A 162 40.19 -11.84 -15.48
C GLY A 162 39.17 -11.29 -16.50
N THR A 163 38.06 -11.97 -16.72
CA THR A 163 36.94 -11.51 -17.61
C THR A 163 35.65 -11.31 -16.82
N PRO A 164 34.83 -10.29 -17.17
CA PRO A 164 33.54 -10.10 -16.58
C PRO A 164 32.60 -11.29 -16.87
N GLN A 165 31.95 -11.77 -15.83
CA GLN A 165 30.99 -12.87 -15.93
C GLN A 165 29.83 -12.65 -14.96
N TYR A 166 28.64 -13.20 -15.28
CA TYR A 166 27.56 -13.37 -14.34
C TYR A 166 27.56 -14.79 -13.76
N VAL A 167 27.40 -14.88 -12.45
CA VAL A 167 27.36 -16.15 -11.72
C VAL A 167 26.11 -16.16 -10.85
N LEU A 168 25.27 -17.19 -11.02
CA LEU A 168 24.09 -17.39 -10.18
C LEU A 168 24.46 -18.32 -9.01
N HIS A 169 24.31 -17.82 -7.79
CA HIS A 169 24.53 -18.54 -6.54
C HIS A 169 23.22 -18.99 -5.91
N ALA A 170 23.25 -20.10 -5.20
CA ALA A 170 22.18 -20.63 -4.37
C ALA A 170 22.68 -20.79 -2.94
N LEU A 171 22.54 -19.76 -2.10
CA LEU A 171 23.11 -19.71 -0.76
C LEU A 171 22.14 -20.28 0.29
N ASN A 172 22.65 -21.03 1.26
CA ASN A 172 21.92 -21.42 2.45
C ASN A 172 21.71 -20.19 3.35
N LEU A 173 20.46 -19.92 3.78
CA LEU A 173 20.12 -18.75 4.59
C LEU A 173 20.89 -18.69 5.92
N GLY A 174 21.11 -19.83 6.57
CA GLY A 174 21.71 -19.89 7.90
C GLY A 174 23.26 -19.94 7.91
N SER A 175 23.92 -20.06 6.73
CA SER A 175 25.38 -20.15 6.65
C SER A 175 26.00 -19.33 5.54
N LEU A 176 25.22 -18.81 4.60
CA LEU A 176 25.65 -18.13 3.37
C LEU A 176 26.63 -18.95 2.51
N THR A 177 26.58 -20.27 2.60
CA THR A 177 27.37 -21.18 1.76
C THR A 177 26.54 -21.66 0.56
N ASP A 178 27.22 -21.86 -0.58
CA ASP A 178 26.54 -22.40 -1.77
C ASP A 178 26.00 -23.80 -1.54
N LYS A 179 24.77 -24.02 -1.95
CA LYS A 179 24.05 -25.31 -1.93
C LYS A 179 24.24 -26.10 -3.23
N VAL A 180 24.53 -25.40 -4.31
CA VAL A 180 24.84 -25.96 -5.64
C VAL A 180 26.27 -25.62 -5.99
N LEU A 181 27.08 -26.63 -6.28
CA LEU A 181 28.51 -26.50 -6.56
C LEU A 181 28.85 -27.21 -7.87
N PRO A 182 29.58 -26.55 -8.78
CA PRO A 182 29.91 -25.10 -8.73
C PRO A 182 28.67 -24.23 -8.90
N PRO A 183 28.70 -22.95 -8.49
CA PRO A 183 27.66 -21.98 -8.84
C PRO A 183 27.53 -21.90 -10.37
N GLN A 184 26.35 -21.49 -10.84
CA GLN A 184 26.04 -21.51 -12.27
C GLN A 184 26.60 -20.29 -13.01
N LEU A 185 27.55 -20.51 -13.89
CA LEU A 185 28.00 -19.48 -14.84
C LEU A 185 26.89 -19.22 -15.87
N VAL A 186 26.54 -17.95 -16.06
CA VAL A 186 25.52 -17.56 -17.02
C VAL A 186 26.06 -17.64 -18.45
N SER A 187 25.36 -18.39 -19.28
CA SER A 187 25.61 -18.51 -20.72
C SER A 187 24.29 -18.77 -21.43
N ALA A 188 24.15 -18.23 -22.61
CA ALA A 188 22.99 -18.45 -23.48
C ALA A 188 23.37 -18.20 -24.94
N SER A 189 22.62 -18.78 -25.86
CA SER A 189 22.72 -18.50 -27.28
C SER A 189 21.32 -18.46 -27.90
N HIS A 190 21.16 -17.65 -28.96
CA HIS A 190 19.90 -17.53 -29.70
C HIS A 190 20.19 -17.40 -31.18
N THR A 191 19.29 -17.93 -32.02
CA THR A 191 19.43 -17.85 -33.47
C THR A 191 18.80 -16.56 -33.97
N LEU A 192 19.55 -15.74 -34.71
CA LEU A 192 19.05 -14.54 -35.35
C LEU A 192 18.26 -14.85 -36.64
N THR A 193 17.55 -13.87 -37.15
CA THR A 193 16.68 -14.01 -38.37
C THR A 193 17.44 -14.38 -39.64
N ASP A 194 18.75 -14.12 -39.70
CA ASP A 194 19.62 -14.53 -40.83
C ASP A 194 20.22 -15.93 -40.66
N GLY A 195 19.90 -16.63 -39.55
CA GLY A 195 20.42 -17.94 -39.23
C GLY A 195 21.78 -17.93 -38.51
N SER A 196 22.36 -16.76 -38.22
CA SER A 196 23.54 -16.64 -37.40
C SER A 196 23.20 -16.86 -35.91
N THR A 197 24.21 -17.17 -35.08
CA THR A 197 24.05 -17.33 -33.64
C THR A 197 24.53 -16.08 -32.90
N TYR A 198 23.73 -15.57 -32.01
CA TYR A 198 24.11 -14.53 -31.06
C TYR A 198 24.36 -15.15 -29.68
N GLU A 199 25.56 -14.91 -29.16
CA GLU A 199 25.99 -15.46 -27.86
C GLU A 199 25.86 -14.39 -26.76
N PHE A 200 25.40 -14.82 -25.59
CA PHE A 200 25.41 -13.98 -24.40
C PHE A 200 26.83 -13.58 -24.02
N ASN A 201 27.07 -12.28 -23.84
CA ASN A 201 28.37 -11.76 -23.46
C ASN A 201 28.26 -10.80 -22.26
N ALA A 202 28.68 -11.25 -21.08
CA ALA A 202 28.62 -10.51 -19.84
C ALA A 202 29.34 -9.13 -19.89
N THR A 203 30.27 -8.90 -20.81
CA THR A 203 30.93 -7.60 -20.99
C THR A 203 29.96 -6.53 -21.48
N TYR A 204 28.95 -6.91 -22.24
CA TYR A 204 27.99 -6.00 -22.87
C TYR A 204 26.60 -6.01 -22.20
N GLN A 205 26.33 -7.03 -21.38
CA GLN A 205 25.03 -7.23 -20.77
C GLN A 205 25.03 -6.74 -19.31
N ARG A 206 24.01 -6.00 -18.91
CA ARG A 206 23.78 -5.57 -17.52
C ARG A 206 22.54 -6.24 -16.95
N GLN A 207 22.67 -6.81 -15.77
CA GLN A 207 21.58 -7.39 -14.99
C GLN A 207 21.19 -6.41 -13.89
N ARG A 208 20.13 -5.62 -14.12
CA ARG A 208 19.57 -4.64 -13.14
C ARG A 208 18.27 -5.10 -12.53
N PRO A 209 17.30 -5.65 -13.32
CA PRO A 209 16.02 -6.08 -12.79
C PRO A 209 16.20 -7.06 -11.66
N GLY A 210 15.42 -6.91 -10.59
CA GLY A 210 15.39 -7.90 -9.51
C GLY A 210 15.11 -9.30 -10.04
N LEU A 211 15.60 -10.34 -9.36
CA LEU A 211 15.29 -11.72 -9.72
C LEU A 211 13.81 -12.02 -9.45
N LEU A 212 13.26 -12.93 -10.25
CA LEU A 212 11.93 -13.49 -10.03
C LEU A 212 12.05 -14.98 -9.71
N LEU A 213 11.43 -15.42 -8.63
CA LEU A 213 11.23 -16.83 -8.30
C LEU A 213 9.77 -17.19 -8.51
N ALA A 214 9.49 -17.95 -9.56
CA ALA A 214 8.15 -18.46 -9.85
C ALA A 214 8.22 -19.81 -10.57
N ASN A 215 7.18 -20.64 -10.46
CA ASN A 215 7.06 -21.92 -11.17
C ASN A 215 8.27 -22.88 -10.98
N GLY A 216 8.98 -22.79 -9.84
CA GLY A 216 10.20 -23.57 -9.61
C GLY A 216 11.41 -23.11 -10.45
N THR A 217 11.37 -21.87 -10.96
CA THR A 217 12.37 -21.27 -11.83
C THR A 217 12.80 -19.91 -11.29
N ILE A 218 14.10 -19.61 -11.42
CA ILE A 218 14.68 -18.28 -11.22
C ILE A 218 14.78 -17.60 -12.58
N TYR A 219 14.19 -16.41 -12.73
CA TYR A 219 14.29 -15.62 -13.96
C TYR A 219 15.11 -14.36 -13.73
N ALA A 220 15.89 -13.98 -14.76
CA ALA A 220 16.68 -12.74 -14.78
C ALA A 220 16.60 -12.05 -16.13
N GLY A 221 16.32 -10.75 -16.11
CA GLY A 221 16.36 -9.87 -17.28
C GLY A 221 17.72 -9.19 -17.44
N PHE A 222 18.16 -8.97 -18.67
CA PHE A 222 19.41 -8.29 -18.99
C PHE A 222 19.21 -7.21 -20.05
N GLY A 223 19.99 -6.15 -19.96
CA GLY A 223 20.03 -5.05 -20.92
C GLY A 223 21.45 -4.55 -21.16
N SER A 224 21.57 -3.28 -21.59
CA SER A 224 22.87 -2.63 -21.81
C SER A 224 23.45 -2.03 -20.53
N PHE A 225 24.76 -1.73 -20.55
CA PHE A 225 25.38 -0.93 -19.47
C PHE A 225 25.10 0.56 -19.65
N CYS A 226 25.45 1.10 -20.79
CA CYS A 226 25.17 2.47 -21.20
C CYS A 226 24.88 2.46 -22.69
N ASP A 227 23.78 3.02 -23.07
CA ASP A 227 23.31 3.02 -24.45
C ASP A 227 24.23 3.77 -25.40
N SER A 228 25.00 4.73 -24.88
CA SER A 228 26.02 5.47 -25.62
C SER A 228 27.33 4.72 -25.84
N ALA A 229 27.55 3.57 -25.17
CA ALA A 229 28.75 2.77 -25.39
C ALA A 229 28.57 1.92 -26.66
N ALA A 230 29.64 1.74 -27.45
CA ALA A 230 29.64 0.77 -28.53
C ALA A 230 29.44 -0.63 -27.94
N ASN A 231 28.22 -1.04 -27.78
CA ASN A 231 27.92 -2.28 -27.14
C ASN A 231 27.08 -3.17 -28.06
N LEU A 232 27.38 -4.44 -27.98
CA LEU A 232 26.72 -5.51 -28.70
C LEU A 232 25.66 -6.14 -27.79
N SER A 233 24.87 -5.30 -27.10
CA SER A 233 23.88 -5.76 -26.12
C SER A 233 22.52 -5.94 -26.73
N ARG A 234 21.82 -6.98 -26.29
CA ARG A 234 20.42 -7.22 -26.62
C ARG A 234 19.66 -7.56 -25.34
N GLY A 235 18.36 -7.27 -25.28
CA GLY A 235 17.51 -7.66 -24.17
C GLY A 235 17.36 -9.17 -24.08
N TRP A 236 17.77 -9.78 -22.95
CA TRP A 236 17.59 -11.19 -22.68
C TRP A 236 16.66 -11.40 -21.49
N LEU A 237 15.84 -12.45 -21.56
CA LEU A 237 15.22 -13.07 -20.40
C LEU A 237 15.66 -14.52 -20.30
N LEU A 238 16.35 -14.85 -19.20
CA LEU A 238 16.91 -16.16 -18.96
C LEU A 238 16.26 -16.80 -17.72
N GLY A 239 16.23 -18.14 -17.67
CA GLY A 239 15.67 -18.89 -16.55
C GLY A 239 16.50 -20.08 -16.14
N TRP A 240 16.47 -20.42 -14.83
CA TRP A 240 17.15 -21.60 -14.25
C TRP A 240 16.24 -22.30 -13.26
N GLN A 241 16.25 -23.62 -13.28
CA GLN A 241 15.48 -24.44 -12.33
C GLN A 241 16.02 -24.26 -10.89
N THR A 242 15.14 -24.10 -9.93
CA THR A 242 15.51 -24.08 -8.51
C THR A 242 16.18 -25.39 -8.10
N GLY A 243 17.08 -25.32 -7.11
CA GLY A 243 17.74 -26.50 -6.53
C GLY A 243 18.89 -27.08 -7.35
N THR A 244 18.86 -27.00 -8.68
CA THR A 244 19.92 -27.48 -9.55
C THR A 244 20.67 -26.39 -10.29
N LEU A 245 20.07 -25.21 -10.45
CA LEU A 245 20.50 -24.09 -11.28
C LEU A 245 20.68 -24.48 -12.76
N THR A 246 20.01 -25.53 -13.22
CA THR A 246 20.04 -25.93 -14.63
C THR A 246 19.29 -24.90 -15.47
N PRO A 247 19.91 -24.31 -16.52
CA PRO A 247 19.23 -23.40 -17.43
C PRO A 247 17.97 -24.02 -18.04
N LEU A 248 16.92 -23.25 -18.28
CA LEU A 248 15.78 -23.67 -19.08
C LEU A 248 16.23 -24.01 -20.51
N ALA A 249 15.44 -24.86 -21.16
CA ALA A 249 15.72 -25.26 -22.55
C ALA A 249 15.47 -24.11 -23.55
N ALA A 250 14.55 -23.21 -23.23
CA ALA A 250 14.28 -22.01 -23.99
C ALA A 250 14.77 -20.77 -23.24
N ASN A 251 15.03 -19.70 -23.99
CA ASN A 251 15.33 -18.36 -23.51
C ASN A 251 14.69 -17.35 -24.48
N GLU A 252 14.46 -16.13 -24.04
CA GLU A 252 13.90 -15.09 -24.88
C GLU A 252 14.96 -14.01 -25.18
N LEU A 253 15.06 -13.64 -26.43
CA LEU A 253 15.86 -12.55 -26.96
C LEU A 253 14.91 -11.56 -27.66
N PHE A 254 14.76 -10.35 -27.11
CA PHE A 254 13.73 -9.40 -27.56
C PHE A 254 14.05 -8.67 -28.86
N ASP A 255 15.26 -8.82 -29.37
CA ASP A 255 15.62 -8.45 -30.70
C ASP A 255 16.47 -9.55 -31.35
N THR A 256 15.89 -10.26 -32.31
CA THR A 256 16.51 -11.34 -33.09
C THR A 256 16.88 -10.91 -34.50
N GLN A 257 16.62 -9.64 -34.89
CA GLN A 257 17.00 -9.14 -36.22
C GLN A 257 18.52 -9.02 -36.31
N SER A 258 19.03 -9.36 -37.50
CA SER A 258 20.44 -9.11 -37.84
C SER A 258 20.63 -7.64 -38.19
N SER A 259 21.70 -7.03 -37.70
CA SER A 259 22.07 -5.65 -37.96
C SER A 259 23.50 -5.57 -38.55
N SER A 260 23.76 -4.57 -39.41
CA SER A 260 25.09 -4.33 -39.95
C SER A 260 25.41 -2.82 -39.98
N PRO A 261 26.44 -2.37 -39.24
CA PRO A 261 27.28 -3.12 -38.29
C PRO A 261 26.46 -3.66 -37.11
N ASN A 262 26.88 -4.78 -36.52
CA ASN A 262 26.24 -5.36 -35.34
C ASN A 262 26.83 -4.75 -34.06
N SER A 263 26.71 -3.44 -33.88
CA SER A 263 27.30 -2.68 -32.75
C SER A 263 26.27 -1.72 -32.14
N PHE A 264 25.09 -2.24 -31.79
CA PHE A 264 23.97 -1.49 -31.23
C PHE A 264 23.54 -2.07 -29.89
N PHE A 265 22.86 -1.26 -29.07
CA PHE A 265 22.04 -1.73 -27.96
C PHE A 265 20.60 -1.92 -28.46
N LEU A 266 19.95 -3.03 -28.13
CA LEU A 266 18.68 -3.43 -28.72
C LEU A 266 17.75 -4.02 -27.66
N SER A 267 16.55 -3.45 -27.51
CA SER A 267 15.44 -3.95 -26.69
C SER A 267 15.81 -4.35 -25.25
N SER A 268 16.56 -3.50 -24.56
CA SER A 268 17.13 -3.77 -23.23
C SER A 268 16.06 -4.00 -22.18
N ILE A 269 16.25 -5.00 -21.28
CA ILE A 269 15.48 -5.11 -20.03
C ILE A 269 16.29 -4.52 -18.90
N TRP A 270 15.93 -3.32 -18.42
CA TRP A 270 16.65 -2.68 -17.33
C TRP A 270 15.77 -2.19 -16.16
N MET A 271 14.52 -1.86 -16.34
CA MET A 271 13.43 -1.66 -15.41
C MET A 271 13.79 -0.94 -14.09
N SER A 272 14.85 -0.14 -14.05
CA SER A 272 15.36 0.59 -12.86
C SER A 272 15.47 -0.27 -11.58
N GLY A 273 15.84 -1.55 -11.71
CA GLY A 273 15.90 -2.49 -10.58
C GLY A 273 14.55 -3.11 -10.20
N TYR A 274 13.45 -2.71 -10.83
CA TYR A 274 12.15 -3.38 -10.68
C TYR A 274 12.26 -4.82 -11.20
N ALA A 275 11.55 -5.77 -10.57
CA ALA A 275 11.64 -7.17 -10.98
C ALA A 275 10.53 -7.55 -11.98
N PRO A 276 10.74 -8.58 -12.83
CA PRO A 276 9.66 -9.17 -13.61
C PRO A 276 8.49 -9.60 -12.72
N ALA A 277 7.26 -9.43 -13.18
CA ALA A 277 6.06 -9.89 -12.48
C ALA A 277 5.55 -11.21 -13.06
N VAL A 278 4.56 -11.82 -12.40
CA VAL A 278 3.80 -12.96 -12.96
C VAL A 278 2.30 -12.72 -12.86
N ASP A 279 1.56 -13.30 -13.80
CA ASP A 279 0.11 -13.38 -13.74
C ASP A 279 -0.38 -14.62 -12.95
N ASP A 280 -1.69 -14.75 -12.76
CA ASP A 280 -2.31 -15.90 -12.06
C ASP A 280 -2.08 -17.26 -12.75
N SER A 281 -1.74 -17.25 -14.04
CA SER A 281 -1.39 -18.44 -14.82
C SER A 281 0.08 -18.81 -14.73
N GLY A 282 0.89 -17.95 -14.08
CA GLY A 282 2.33 -18.13 -13.92
C GLY A 282 3.14 -17.63 -15.14
N ASN A 283 2.54 -16.86 -16.06
CA ASN A 283 3.28 -16.25 -17.15
C ASN A 283 4.08 -15.06 -16.64
N VAL A 284 5.24 -14.82 -17.26
CA VAL A 284 6.17 -13.78 -16.85
C VAL A 284 5.89 -12.49 -17.60
N LEU A 285 5.84 -11.36 -16.89
CA LEU A 285 5.69 -10.02 -17.49
C LEU A 285 6.98 -9.21 -17.27
N VAL A 286 7.47 -8.61 -18.35
CA VAL A 286 8.64 -7.71 -18.37
C VAL A 286 8.35 -6.46 -19.17
N VAL A 287 9.20 -5.44 -19.04
CA VAL A 287 9.16 -4.24 -19.89
C VAL A 287 10.51 -4.08 -20.59
N THR A 288 10.49 -3.95 -21.92
CA THR A 288 11.67 -3.62 -22.72
C THR A 288 11.80 -2.11 -22.89
N GLY A 289 13.01 -1.61 -22.95
CA GLY A 289 13.34 -0.23 -23.28
C GLY A 289 13.68 -0.06 -24.76
N ASN A 290 14.35 1.07 -25.05
CA ASN A 290 14.74 1.50 -26.37
C ASN A 290 15.71 0.55 -27.09
N SER A 291 15.82 0.76 -28.39
CA SER A 291 16.88 0.26 -29.25
C SER A 291 17.58 1.43 -29.92
N ASP A 292 18.83 1.27 -30.34
CA ASP A 292 19.46 2.26 -31.22
C ASP A 292 18.66 2.40 -32.51
N PRO A 293 18.14 3.59 -32.82
CA PRO A 293 17.22 3.78 -33.98
C PRO A 293 17.88 3.48 -35.33
N SER A 294 19.20 3.38 -35.40
CA SER A 294 19.94 2.96 -36.59
C SER A 294 20.24 1.47 -36.68
N GLY A 295 19.89 0.71 -35.63
CA GLY A 295 20.14 -0.72 -35.52
C GLY A 295 19.16 -1.60 -36.25
N THR A 296 17.99 -1.81 -35.68
CA THR A 296 16.92 -2.66 -36.18
C THR A 296 15.57 -1.94 -36.16
N THR A 297 14.56 -2.49 -36.83
CA THR A 297 13.24 -1.87 -36.91
C THR A 297 12.23 -2.68 -36.09
N TYR A 298 11.45 -2.01 -35.29
CA TYR A 298 10.33 -2.60 -34.54
C TYR A 298 9.35 -3.30 -35.48
N ASP A 299 8.99 -4.55 -35.18
CA ASP A 299 7.94 -5.30 -35.86
C ASP A 299 6.98 -6.04 -34.90
N GLY A 300 7.27 -5.98 -33.58
CA GLY A 300 6.47 -6.64 -32.53
C GLY A 300 6.63 -8.16 -32.48
N VAL A 301 7.58 -8.72 -33.22
CA VAL A 301 7.85 -10.17 -33.28
C VAL A 301 9.35 -10.47 -33.17
N THR A 302 10.16 -9.89 -34.03
CA THR A 302 11.62 -10.10 -34.06
C THR A 302 12.41 -8.96 -33.47
N ASN A 303 11.79 -7.80 -33.31
CA ASN A 303 12.24 -6.69 -32.45
C ASN A 303 11.05 -6.16 -31.64
N ILE A 304 11.08 -6.35 -30.32
CA ILE A 304 10.02 -5.97 -29.36
C ILE A 304 10.61 -4.98 -28.36
N GLN A 305 10.88 -3.77 -28.81
CA GLN A 305 11.34 -2.65 -27.97
C GLN A 305 10.16 -1.87 -27.40
N GLU A 306 10.38 -1.07 -26.34
CA GLU A 306 9.41 -0.16 -25.72
C GLU A 306 8.07 -0.83 -25.39
N SER A 307 8.10 -2.06 -24.86
CA SER A 307 6.90 -2.89 -24.73
C SER A 307 6.77 -3.54 -23.35
N VAL A 308 5.55 -3.62 -22.82
CA VAL A 308 5.18 -4.63 -21.82
C VAL A 308 4.93 -5.93 -22.58
N ILE A 309 5.55 -7.01 -22.12
CA ILE A 309 5.52 -8.31 -22.78
C ILE A 309 5.11 -9.39 -21.78
N LYS A 310 4.16 -10.23 -22.17
CA LYS A 310 3.74 -11.44 -21.43
C LYS A 310 4.32 -12.66 -22.13
N ILE A 311 5.03 -13.50 -21.37
CA ILE A 311 5.81 -14.63 -21.88
C ILE A 311 5.43 -15.88 -21.10
N SER A 312 5.38 -17.03 -21.77
CA SER A 312 5.15 -18.33 -21.12
C SER A 312 6.23 -18.61 -20.06
N SER A 313 5.86 -19.34 -19.00
CA SER A 313 6.76 -19.64 -17.88
C SER A 313 8.01 -20.44 -18.26
N ASP A 314 7.99 -21.15 -19.38
CA ASP A 314 9.14 -21.88 -19.94
C ASP A 314 9.99 -21.04 -20.91
N LEU A 315 9.66 -19.77 -21.11
CA LEU A 315 10.29 -18.82 -22.02
C LEU A 315 10.27 -19.23 -23.49
N SER A 316 9.32 -20.05 -23.91
CA SER A 316 9.26 -20.55 -25.30
C SER A 316 8.37 -19.70 -26.22
N THR A 317 7.53 -18.82 -25.65
CA THR A 317 6.48 -18.13 -26.42
C THR A 317 6.13 -16.78 -25.83
N VAL A 318 6.21 -15.72 -26.63
CA VAL A 318 5.56 -14.44 -26.35
C VAL A 318 4.06 -14.63 -26.52
N LEU A 319 3.28 -14.44 -25.46
CA LEU A 319 1.84 -14.69 -25.41
C LEU A 319 1.03 -13.45 -25.80
N ASP A 320 1.50 -12.29 -25.36
CA ASP A 320 0.84 -10.99 -25.56
C ASP A 320 1.84 -9.86 -25.31
N LEU A 321 1.52 -8.65 -25.83
CA LEU A 321 2.32 -7.46 -25.60
C LEU A 321 1.47 -6.18 -25.69
N PHE A 322 2.01 -5.09 -25.18
CA PHE A 322 1.55 -3.73 -25.44
C PHE A 322 2.75 -2.84 -25.75
N THR A 323 2.68 -2.12 -26.87
CA THR A 323 3.68 -1.12 -27.29
C THR A 323 2.98 0.24 -27.45
N PRO A 324 3.46 1.31 -26.81
CA PRO A 324 2.92 2.66 -27.00
C PRO A 324 2.92 3.09 -28.47
N ALA A 325 1.89 3.85 -28.87
CA ALA A 325 1.73 4.30 -30.25
C ALA A 325 2.86 5.22 -30.73
N ASP A 326 3.52 5.89 -29.80
CA ASP A 326 4.61 6.84 -29.99
C ASP A 326 6.01 6.25 -29.71
N TRP A 327 6.14 4.91 -29.65
CA TRP A 327 7.42 4.23 -29.43
C TRP A 327 8.58 4.79 -30.30
N PRO A 328 8.36 5.25 -31.56
CA PRO A 328 9.47 5.80 -32.34
C PRO A 328 10.06 7.08 -31.72
N SER A 329 9.21 7.87 -31.06
CA SER A 329 9.64 9.07 -30.33
C SER A 329 10.33 8.73 -29.01
N LEU A 330 9.87 7.67 -28.33
CA LEU A 330 10.49 7.18 -27.09
C LEU A 330 11.93 6.75 -27.39
N ASP A 331 12.10 5.97 -28.42
CA ASP A 331 13.37 5.43 -28.92
C ASP A 331 14.35 6.56 -29.35
N GLU A 332 13.86 7.52 -30.17
CA GLU A 332 14.67 8.63 -30.68
C GLU A 332 15.14 9.59 -29.58
N ASN A 333 14.34 9.78 -28.51
CA ASN A 333 14.59 10.75 -27.45
C ASN A 333 15.11 10.13 -26.15
N ASP A 334 15.43 8.84 -26.12
CA ASP A 334 15.87 8.14 -24.92
C ASP A 334 14.86 8.33 -23.75
N THR A 335 13.56 8.23 -24.06
CA THR A 335 12.48 8.36 -23.08
C THR A 335 11.79 7.02 -22.78
N ASP A 336 12.63 6.00 -22.59
CA ASP A 336 12.25 4.59 -22.49
C ASP A 336 11.02 4.29 -21.64
N TYR A 337 10.12 3.50 -22.20
CA TYR A 337 9.06 2.84 -21.46
C TYR A 337 9.62 1.80 -20.47
N GLY A 338 10.70 1.11 -20.85
CA GLY A 338 11.40 0.13 -20.03
C GLY A 338 12.14 0.67 -18.80
N SER A 339 12.04 1.97 -18.50
CA SER A 339 12.64 2.55 -17.29
C SER A 339 11.91 2.17 -16.00
N GLY A 340 10.61 1.93 -16.05
CA GLY A 340 9.82 1.40 -14.95
C GLY A 340 9.59 -0.11 -15.07
N GLY A 341 8.78 -0.66 -14.19
CA GLY A 341 8.35 -2.06 -14.24
C GLY A 341 6.84 -2.19 -14.40
N VAL A 342 6.37 -3.43 -14.48
CA VAL A 342 4.95 -3.76 -14.55
C VAL A 342 4.46 -4.26 -13.20
N LEU A 343 3.39 -3.64 -12.68
CA LEU A 343 2.63 -4.10 -11.54
C LEU A 343 1.38 -4.82 -12.06
N VAL A 344 1.21 -6.08 -11.70
CA VAL A 344 -0.03 -6.84 -11.88
C VAL A 344 -0.92 -6.60 -10.66
N LEU A 345 -2.15 -6.18 -10.86
CA LEU A 345 -3.08 -5.96 -9.76
C LEU A 345 -3.70 -7.30 -9.33
N PRO A 346 -3.86 -7.56 -8.02
CA PRO A 346 -4.71 -8.66 -7.57
C PRO A 346 -6.10 -8.58 -8.21
N ASP A 347 -6.81 -9.70 -8.34
CA ASP A 347 -8.12 -9.77 -8.98
C ASP A 347 -9.06 -8.65 -8.54
N GLN A 348 -9.58 -7.93 -9.51
CA GLN A 348 -10.52 -6.83 -9.28
C GLN A 348 -11.97 -7.27 -9.50
N LEU A 349 -12.90 -6.58 -8.85
CA LEU A 349 -14.32 -6.76 -9.12
C LEU A 349 -14.67 -6.16 -10.49
N GLY A 350 -15.66 -6.72 -11.19
CA GLY A 350 -16.16 -6.20 -12.46
C GLY A 350 -16.02 -7.16 -13.63
N THR A 351 -16.13 -6.62 -14.85
CA THR A 351 -16.12 -7.42 -16.10
C THR A 351 -14.71 -7.69 -16.63
N ILE A 352 -13.72 -6.95 -16.16
CA ILE A 352 -12.29 -7.10 -16.49
C ILE A 352 -11.58 -7.21 -15.14
N PRO A 353 -11.38 -8.42 -14.61
CA PRO A 353 -10.79 -8.61 -13.28
C PRO A 353 -9.27 -8.52 -13.26
N HIS A 354 -8.60 -8.89 -14.35
CA HIS A 354 -7.14 -8.96 -14.44
C HIS A 354 -6.60 -7.66 -15.03
N LEU A 355 -5.90 -6.89 -14.23
CA LEU A 355 -5.45 -5.55 -14.56
C LEU A 355 -3.95 -5.40 -14.29
N ALA A 356 -3.29 -4.57 -15.10
CA ALA A 356 -1.88 -4.24 -14.91
C ALA A 356 -1.62 -2.75 -15.16
N VAL A 357 -0.54 -2.23 -14.58
CA VAL A 357 -0.05 -0.87 -14.84
C VAL A 357 1.46 -0.88 -15.06
N ALA A 358 1.93 -0.01 -15.96
CA ALA A 358 3.35 0.26 -16.16
C ALA A 358 3.53 1.73 -16.57
N ALA A 359 4.69 2.32 -16.21
CA ALA A 359 5.03 3.69 -16.57
C ALA A 359 6.52 3.80 -16.90
N GLY A 360 6.88 4.75 -17.77
CA GLY A 360 8.24 4.95 -18.24
C GLY A 360 8.75 6.39 -18.11
N LYS A 361 9.93 6.67 -18.68
CA LYS A 361 10.61 7.97 -18.63
C LYS A 361 9.74 9.12 -19.17
N GLU A 362 8.91 8.88 -20.20
CA GLU A 362 8.03 9.90 -20.77
C GLU A 362 6.97 10.42 -19.79
N GLY A 363 6.64 9.62 -18.76
CA GLY A 363 5.71 9.99 -17.71
C GLY A 363 4.29 9.51 -17.90
N ASN A 364 3.98 8.73 -18.90
CA ASN A 364 2.70 8.08 -19.08
C ASN A 364 2.64 6.77 -18.30
N LEU A 365 1.57 6.61 -17.50
CA LEU A 365 1.18 5.35 -16.88
C LEU A 365 0.07 4.75 -17.73
N PHE A 366 0.30 3.55 -18.25
CA PHE A 366 -0.67 2.78 -19.01
C PHE A 366 -1.40 1.81 -18.11
N PHE A 367 -2.73 1.88 -18.12
CA PHE A 367 -3.62 0.97 -17.40
C PHE A 367 -4.20 -0.04 -18.37
N MET A 368 -3.88 -1.31 -18.19
CA MET A 368 -4.07 -2.37 -19.17
C MET A 368 -5.01 -3.45 -18.66
N ASN A 369 -5.72 -4.09 -19.60
CA ASN A 369 -6.33 -5.40 -19.37
C ASN A 369 -5.24 -6.47 -19.53
N GLU A 370 -4.93 -7.20 -18.47
CA GLU A 370 -3.87 -8.20 -18.47
C GLU A 370 -4.17 -9.41 -19.37
N ASP A 371 -5.46 -9.74 -19.59
CA ASP A 371 -5.87 -10.80 -20.53
C ASP A 371 -5.75 -10.40 -22.01
N ASN A 372 -5.56 -9.10 -22.28
CA ASN A 372 -5.37 -8.54 -23.61
C ASN A 372 -4.68 -7.18 -23.45
N LEU A 373 -3.35 -7.20 -23.48
CA LEU A 373 -2.52 -6.02 -23.22
C LEU A 373 -2.73 -4.91 -24.26
N GLY A 374 -3.20 -5.24 -25.46
CA GLY A 374 -3.62 -4.26 -26.45
C GLY A 374 -2.80 -4.22 -27.74
N GLY A 375 -1.65 -4.89 -27.79
CA GLY A 375 -0.77 -4.94 -28.96
C GLY A 375 -0.17 -3.59 -29.32
N TYR A 376 0.20 -3.43 -30.57
CA TYR A 376 0.63 -2.16 -31.14
C TYR A 376 -0.40 -1.60 -32.14
N SER A 377 -0.66 -0.30 -32.06
CA SER A 377 -1.49 0.42 -33.02
C SER A 377 -0.97 1.83 -33.25
N SER A 378 -0.60 2.17 -34.47
CA SER A 378 -0.18 3.53 -34.85
C SER A 378 -1.30 4.58 -34.73
N GLY A 379 -2.54 4.16 -34.54
CA GLY A 379 -3.70 5.03 -34.41
C GLY A 379 -4.01 5.47 -32.99
N GLY A 380 -3.24 4.99 -32.00
CA GLY A 380 -3.39 5.30 -30.59
C GLY A 380 -3.26 4.07 -29.69
N ASN A 381 -3.14 4.27 -28.39
CA ASN A 381 -2.94 3.22 -27.41
C ASN A 381 -4.24 2.45 -27.15
N ASN A 382 -4.22 1.14 -27.40
CA ASN A 382 -5.36 0.25 -27.17
C ASN A 382 -5.33 -0.31 -25.74
N VAL A 383 -5.43 0.58 -24.75
CA VAL A 383 -5.40 0.28 -23.31
C VAL A 383 -6.65 0.84 -22.61
N LEU A 384 -6.90 0.47 -21.38
CA LEU A 384 -8.03 0.95 -20.58
C LEU A 384 -7.92 2.45 -20.25
N GLY A 385 -6.70 2.96 -20.13
CA GLY A 385 -6.44 4.37 -19.89
C GLY A 385 -4.96 4.73 -19.90
N THR A 386 -4.67 5.99 -20.19
CA THR A 386 -3.33 6.58 -20.13
C THR A 386 -3.38 7.78 -19.18
N TYR A 387 -2.47 7.84 -18.21
CA TYR A 387 -2.45 8.84 -17.15
C TYR A 387 -1.05 9.44 -17.03
N TYR A 388 -0.95 10.76 -17.13
CA TYR A 388 0.35 11.41 -16.95
C TYR A 388 0.72 11.49 -15.46
N VAL A 389 1.79 10.84 -15.08
CA VAL A 389 2.26 10.75 -13.68
C VAL A 389 3.62 11.44 -13.47
N GLY A 390 4.25 11.92 -14.55
CA GLY A 390 5.63 12.39 -14.55
C GLY A 390 6.62 11.27 -14.84
N GLY A 391 7.81 11.61 -15.31
CA GLY A 391 8.83 10.63 -15.69
C GLY A 391 9.08 9.61 -14.59
N CYS A 392 9.10 8.35 -14.93
CA CYS A 392 9.14 7.24 -14.00
C CYS A 392 10.35 6.33 -14.24
N TRP A 393 11.41 6.56 -13.49
CA TRP A 393 12.42 5.55 -13.15
C TRP A 393 12.02 4.97 -11.78
N CYS A 394 10.87 4.41 -11.72
CA CYS A 394 10.17 4.10 -10.48
C CYS A 394 9.37 2.82 -10.61
N GLY A 395 8.70 2.43 -9.53
CA GLY A 395 7.75 1.32 -9.51
C GLY A 395 6.43 1.74 -8.88
N GLN A 396 5.34 1.23 -9.40
CA GLN A 396 4.03 1.39 -8.83
C GLN A 396 3.86 0.44 -7.66
N SER A 397 3.02 0.82 -6.70
CA SER A 397 2.58 -0.03 -5.59
C SER A 397 1.05 -0.11 -5.54
N TYR A 398 0.54 -1.11 -4.85
CA TYR A 398 -0.90 -1.36 -4.73
C TYR A 398 -1.27 -1.61 -3.28
N TYR A 399 -2.46 -1.18 -2.88
CA TYR A 399 -3.08 -1.55 -1.60
C TYR A 399 -4.60 -1.37 -1.67
N VAL A 400 -5.31 -1.95 -0.69
CA VAL A 400 -6.74 -1.67 -0.48
C VAL A 400 -6.87 -0.65 0.63
N ASP A 401 -7.54 0.48 0.33
CA ASP A 401 -7.69 1.59 1.26
C ASP A 401 -8.60 1.21 2.43
N PRO A 402 -8.15 1.40 3.68
CA PRO A 402 -8.96 1.04 4.86
C PRO A 402 -10.23 1.87 5.03
N SER A 403 -10.27 3.08 4.50
CA SER A 403 -11.40 4.01 4.71
C SER A 403 -12.65 3.65 3.91
N ASP A 404 -12.48 3.09 2.71
CA ASP A 404 -13.57 2.78 1.79
C ASP A 404 -13.53 1.38 1.17
N LEU A 405 -12.47 0.61 1.45
CA LEU A 405 -12.19 -0.73 0.91
C LEU A 405 -12.04 -0.76 -0.62
N ILE A 406 -11.70 0.37 -1.23
CA ILE A 406 -11.45 0.46 -2.67
C ILE A 406 -9.94 0.31 -2.94
N PRO A 407 -9.55 -0.46 -3.95
CA PRO A 407 -8.17 -0.60 -4.35
C PRO A 407 -7.53 0.71 -4.81
N ARG A 408 -6.24 0.85 -4.54
CA ARG A 408 -5.41 2.00 -4.91
C ARG A 408 -4.15 1.55 -5.66
N VAL A 409 -3.77 2.34 -6.64
CA VAL A 409 -2.42 2.34 -7.22
C VAL A 409 -1.70 3.58 -6.71
N VAL A 410 -0.51 3.38 -6.18
CA VAL A 410 0.40 4.45 -5.77
C VAL A 410 1.52 4.53 -6.80
N THR A 411 1.75 5.71 -7.34
CA THR A 411 2.86 5.99 -8.24
C THR A 411 3.68 7.17 -7.74
N SER A 412 4.93 7.23 -8.14
CA SER A 412 5.88 8.25 -7.72
C SER A 412 6.66 8.83 -8.89
N GLY A 413 6.03 8.88 -10.05
CA GLY A 413 6.59 9.55 -11.22
C GLY A 413 6.84 11.03 -10.97
N GLY A 414 7.84 11.60 -11.63
CA GLY A 414 8.26 12.98 -11.43
C GLY A 414 8.84 13.20 -10.03
N SER A 415 8.17 14.00 -9.22
CA SER A 415 8.61 14.37 -7.87
C SER A 415 7.52 14.21 -6.79
N ASN A 416 6.39 13.56 -7.10
CA ASN A 416 5.25 13.49 -6.21
C ASN A 416 4.82 12.04 -5.97
N VAL A 417 4.43 11.71 -4.74
CA VAL A 417 3.62 10.52 -4.47
C VAL A 417 2.19 10.81 -4.91
N GLN A 418 1.63 10.00 -5.77
CA GLN A 418 0.27 10.14 -6.30
C GLN A 418 -0.53 8.86 -6.00
N VAL A 419 -1.76 9.01 -5.53
CA VAL A 419 -2.65 7.90 -5.18
C VAL A 419 -3.86 7.92 -6.10
N TYR A 420 -4.06 6.82 -6.80
CA TYR A 420 -5.16 6.61 -7.73
C TYR A 420 -6.10 5.54 -7.22
N GLN A 421 -7.38 5.83 -7.20
CA GLN A 421 -8.44 4.86 -6.94
C GLN A 421 -8.66 4.00 -8.18
N VAL A 422 -8.72 2.68 -8.01
CA VAL A 422 -9.05 1.75 -9.08
C VAL A 422 -10.57 1.62 -9.14
N LEU A 423 -11.16 2.18 -10.19
CA LEU A 423 -12.60 2.07 -10.47
C LEU A 423 -12.82 0.91 -11.43
N THR A 424 -13.84 0.08 -11.19
CA THR A 424 -14.12 -1.12 -11.99
C THR A 424 -15.47 -1.05 -12.73
N SER A 425 -16.27 -0.01 -12.48
CA SER A 425 -17.60 0.17 -13.08
C SER A 425 -17.79 1.63 -13.53
N PRO A 426 -18.40 1.91 -14.71
CA PRO A 426 -18.90 0.94 -15.70
C PRO A 426 -17.81 0.21 -16.48
N SER A 427 -16.60 0.74 -16.54
CA SER A 427 -15.38 0.13 -17.09
C SER A 427 -14.18 0.50 -16.21
N PRO A 428 -13.12 -0.33 -16.20
CA PRO A 428 -11.94 -0.03 -15.40
C PRO A 428 -11.31 1.31 -15.77
N SER A 429 -10.94 2.10 -14.75
CA SER A 429 -10.26 3.39 -14.90
C SER A 429 -9.55 3.77 -13.59
N LEU A 430 -8.62 4.71 -13.66
CA LEU A 430 -7.94 5.27 -12.49
C LEU A 430 -8.45 6.69 -12.23
N ASN A 431 -8.65 7.03 -10.96
CA ASN A 431 -9.05 8.36 -10.52
C ASN A 431 -8.08 8.85 -9.44
N MET A 432 -7.34 9.92 -9.73
CA MET A 432 -6.41 10.50 -8.74
C MET A 432 -7.18 11.10 -7.56
N VAL A 433 -6.90 10.60 -6.36
CA VAL A 433 -7.59 11.03 -5.12
C VAL A 433 -6.69 11.81 -4.18
N ALA A 434 -5.38 11.60 -4.24
CA ALA A 434 -4.43 12.32 -3.40
C ALA A 434 -3.06 12.47 -4.08
N GLN A 435 -2.34 13.52 -3.70
CA GLN A 435 -1.00 13.80 -4.19
C GLN A 435 -0.17 14.49 -3.10
N SER A 436 1.13 14.14 -3.00
CA SER A 436 2.05 14.84 -2.10
C SER A 436 2.50 16.19 -2.68
N THR A 437 3.08 17.04 -1.84
CA THR A 437 3.97 18.12 -2.32
C THR A 437 5.21 17.48 -2.96
N SER A 438 5.91 18.25 -3.81
CA SER A 438 7.13 17.79 -4.46
C SER A 438 8.18 17.35 -3.45
N LEU A 439 8.73 16.17 -3.65
CA LEU A 439 9.87 15.61 -2.92
C LEU A 439 11.15 15.80 -3.74
N PRO A 440 12.35 15.80 -3.12
CA PRO A 440 13.60 15.76 -3.86
C PRO A 440 13.67 14.53 -4.76
N SER A 441 13.91 14.73 -6.05
CA SER A 441 14.12 13.66 -7.04
C SER A 441 15.33 13.99 -7.91
N GLY A 442 15.94 12.98 -8.54
CA GLY A 442 17.01 13.16 -9.51
C GLY A 442 16.54 14.01 -10.70
N GLN A 443 17.46 14.72 -11.35
CA GLN A 443 17.12 15.41 -12.61
C GLN A 443 17.15 14.47 -13.80
N GLN A 444 18.07 13.50 -13.78
CA GLN A 444 18.29 12.57 -14.87
C GLN A 444 17.37 11.35 -14.77
N ASP A 445 17.01 10.95 -13.57
CA ASP A 445 16.15 9.81 -13.29
C ASP A 445 14.99 10.23 -12.36
N PRO A 446 13.94 10.87 -12.89
CA PRO A 446 12.79 11.29 -12.10
C PRO A 446 12.00 10.10 -11.54
N GLY A 447 11.29 10.33 -10.44
CA GLY A 447 10.55 9.30 -9.73
C GLY A 447 11.37 8.66 -8.61
N PHE A 448 10.73 7.83 -7.81
CA PHE A 448 11.31 7.11 -6.68
C PHE A 448 10.42 5.89 -6.34
N PHE A 449 10.90 5.03 -5.44
CA PHE A 449 10.15 3.83 -5.06
C PHE A 449 9.31 4.05 -3.83
N THR A 450 8.14 3.40 -3.81
CA THR A 450 7.22 3.39 -2.67
C THR A 450 6.94 1.96 -2.22
N THR A 451 6.57 1.81 -0.95
CA THR A 451 5.94 0.60 -0.41
C THR A 451 4.81 1.00 0.53
N ILE A 452 3.88 0.10 0.77
CA ILE A 452 2.77 0.33 1.68
C ILE A 452 2.81 -0.72 2.81
N SER A 453 2.56 -0.29 4.03
CA SER A 453 2.33 -1.18 5.15
C SER A 453 0.96 -0.96 5.75
N SER A 454 0.28 -2.03 6.17
CA SER A 454 -1.02 -1.95 6.84
C SER A 454 -1.28 -3.21 7.68
N ASN A 455 -2.21 -3.13 8.61
CA ASN A 455 -2.78 -4.29 9.28
C ASN A 455 -4.06 -4.70 8.53
N ALA A 456 -3.93 -5.63 7.60
CA ALA A 456 -4.95 -5.93 6.59
C ALA A 456 -5.43 -4.62 5.93
N THR A 457 -6.71 -4.26 6.10
CA THR A 457 -7.29 -3.03 5.57
C THR A 457 -7.37 -1.91 6.61
N THR A 458 -6.44 -1.82 7.56
CA THR A 458 -6.40 -0.76 8.59
C THR A 458 -4.99 -0.18 8.74
N ASN A 459 -4.92 1.09 9.15
CA ASN A 459 -3.66 1.77 9.50
C ASN A 459 -2.63 1.81 8.35
N ALA A 460 -3.05 2.05 7.12
CA ALA A 460 -2.14 2.12 5.99
C ALA A 460 -1.15 3.30 6.12
N VAL A 461 0.12 3.02 5.83
CA VAL A 461 1.19 4.02 5.71
C VAL A 461 1.87 3.83 4.36
N ILE A 462 1.99 4.92 3.59
CA ILE A 462 2.78 4.94 2.35
C ILE A 462 4.18 5.40 2.71
N TRP A 463 5.17 4.60 2.35
CA TRP A 463 6.59 4.87 2.55
C TRP A 463 7.24 5.23 1.22
N ALA A 464 8.14 6.20 1.23
CA ALA A 464 8.88 6.63 0.05
C ALA A 464 10.31 7.02 0.43
N ILE A 465 11.26 6.77 -0.47
CA ILE A 465 12.64 7.22 -0.32
C ILE A 465 12.92 8.27 -1.39
N SER A 466 13.40 9.45 -0.98
CA SER A 466 13.86 10.45 -1.92
C SER A 466 15.19 10.01 -2.56
N ARG A 467 15.39 10.41 -3.81
CA ARG A 467 16.68 10.27 -4.47
C ARG A 467 17.60 11.47 -4.18
N PRO A 468 18.93 11.27 -4.21
CA PRO A 468 19.86 12.37 -4.13
C PRO A 468 19.67 13.32 -5.33
N ARG A 469 19.85 14.61 -5.10
CA ARG A 469 19.63 15.64 -6.11
C ARG A 469 20.94 16.32 -6.48
N SER A 470 21.49 15.97 -7.65
CA SER A 470 22.60 16.71 -8.22
C SER A 470 22.19 18.15 -8.56
N PRO A 471 23.00 19.19 -8.30
CA PRO A 471 24.30 19.19 -7.61
C PRO A 471 24.22 19.46 -6.10
N HIS A 472 23.06 19.37 -5.48
CA HIS A 472 22.78 20.02 -4.19
C HIS A 472 22.93 19.12 -2.95
N SER A 473 22.78 17.79 -3.05
CA SER A 473 22.88 16.91 -1.90
C SER A 473 22.99 15.44 -2.32
N ASP A 474 23.85 14.72 -1.66
CA ASP A 474 23.95 13.25 -1.70
C ASP A 474 23.10 12.56 -0.65
N GLY A 475 22.38 13.32 0.19
CA GLY A 475 21.53 12.79 1.26
C GLY A 475 20.29 12.09 0.74
N VAL A 476 19.98 10.94 1.33
CA VAL A 476 18.76 10.17 1.14
C VAL A 476 17.82 10.40 2.31
N SER A 477 16.52 10.50 2.06
CA SER A 477 15.51 10.70 3.11
C SER A 477 14.37 9.70 2.98
N LEU A 478 13.99 9.13 4.12
CA LEU A 478 12.76 8.34 4.25
C LEU A 478 11.58 9.26 4.58
N TYR A 479 10.48 9.07 3.86
CA TYR A 479 9.20 9.73 4.08
C TYR A 479 8.12 8.70 4.41
N ALA A 480 7.19 9.09 5.28
CA ALA A 480 5.97 8.34 5.53
C ALA A 480 4.75 9.24 5.38
N PHE A 481 3.66 8.72 4.79
CA PHE A 481 2.42 9.45 4.58
C PHE A 481 1.23 8.67 5.10
N ASN A 482 0.25 9.39 5.67
CA ASN A 482 -1.07 8.84 5.92
C ASN A 482 -1.94 9.04 4.67
N PRO A 483 -2.37 7.96 3.97
CA PRO A 483 -3.20 8.08 2.77
C PRO A 483 -4.57 8.72 3.04
N ASP A 484 -5.09 8.60 4.27
CA ASP A 484 -6.40 9.14 4.69
C ASP A 484 -6.35 10.63 5.10
N SER A 485 -5.21 11.32 4.92
CA SER A 485 -5.05 12.72 5.33
C SER A 485 -5.73 13.74 4.40
N GLY A 486 -6.41 13.28 3.34
CA GLY A 486 -7.10 14.11 2.36
C GLY A 486 -6.35 14.21 1.01
N SER A 487 -6.80 15.08 0.12
CA SER A 487 -6.27 15.19 -1.26
C SER A 487 -4.82 15.69 -1.35
N THR A 488 -4.29 16.28 -0.29
CA THR A 488 -2.89 16.71 -0.21
C THR A 488 -2.17 15.91 0.85
N LEU A 489 -1.32 14.97 0.42
CA LEU A 489 -0.52 14.14 1.30
C LEU A 489 0.62 14.99 1.90
N LYS A 490 0.63 15.09 3.22
CA LYS A 490 1.75 15.68 3.96
C LYS A 490 2.52 14.58 4.66
N PRO A 491 3.87 14.62 4.65
CA PRO A 491 4.62 13.64 5.40
C PRO A 491 4.25 13.68 6.89
N ILE A 492 3.93 12.52 7.47
CA ILE A 492 3.79 12.35 8.93
C ILE A 492 5.16 12.12 9.57
N PHE A 493 6.13 11.65 8.77
CA PHE A 493 7.53 11.50 9.15
C PHE A 493 8.45 11.86 7.99
N THR A 494 9.60 12.45 8.31
CA THR A 494 10.74 12.64 7.42
C THR A 494 12.01 12.45 8.22
N GLY A 495 12.92 11.57 7.76
CA GLY A 495 14.19 11.28 8.41
C GLY A 495 15.30 11.02 7.42
N SER A 496 16.56 11.31 7.80
CA SER A 496 17.73 10.94 7.02
C SER A 496 17.89 9.43 6.97
N ALA A 497 18.20 8.89 5.81
CA ALA A 497 18.34 7.45 5.53
C ALA A 497 19.64 7.16 4.75
N GLY A 498 20.73 7.80 5.16
CA GLY A 498 22.05 7.62 4.56
C GLY A 498 22.36 8.59 3.43
N THR A 499 23.24 8.15 2.54
CA THR A 499 23.77 8.99 1.43
C THR A 499 23.88 8.18 0.14
N TRP A 500 23.98 8.91 -0.98
CA TRP A 500 24.23 8.35 -2.30
C TRP A 500 25.19 9.26 -3.07
N PRO A 501 26.52 9.07 -2.90
CA PRO A 501 27.55 9.97 -3.44
C PRO A 501 27.54 10.10 -4.96
N ASN A 502 27.18 9.02 -5.68
CA ASN A 502 27.02 9.08 -7.12
C ASN A 502 25.65 9.70 -7.48
N VAL A 503 25.53 11.03 -7.28
CA VAL A 503 24.26 11.78 -7.45
C VAL A 503 23.78 11.88 -8.90
N THR A 504 24.59 11.46 -9.87
CA THR A 504 24.24 11.35 -11.29
C THR A 504 23.94 9.92 -11.71
N GLY A 505 24.15 8.95 -10.80
CA GLY A 505 23.89 7.54 -11.02
C GLY A 505 22.51 7.12 -10.60
N ASN A 506 22.18 5.88 -10.94
CA ASN A 506 20.90 5.28 -10.59
C ASN A 506 20.86 4.92 -9.10
N ALA A 507 19.85 5.41 -8.40
CA ALA A 507 19.57 5.08 -7.02
C ALA A 507 18.22 4.32 -6.95
N ASN A 508 18.27 2.99 -6.94
CA ASN A 508 17.06 2.13 -6.93
C ASN A 508 16.65 1.77 -5.49
N LEU A 509 16.54 2.78 -4.64
CA LEU A 509 16.31 2.64 -3.21
C LEU A 509 14.86 2.31 -2.90
N VAL A 510 14.61 1.14 -2.32
CA VAL A 510 13.25 0.67 -1.96
C VAL A 510 13.16 0.51 -0.44
N PRO A 511 12.19 1.16 0.24
CA PRO A 511 11.98 0.95 1.67
C PRO A 511 11.36 -0.42 1.91
N VAL A 512 11.85 -1.14 2.91
CA VAL A 512 11.32 -2.45 3.31
C VAL A 512 10.73 -2.36 4.71
N VAL A 513 9.46 -2.71 4.85
CA VAL A 513 8.73 -2.64 6.13
C VAL A 513 8.39 -4.04 6.59
N ALA A 514 8.86 -4.41 7.76
CA ALA A 514 8.58 -5.72 8.37
C ALA A 514 8.68 -5.65 9.89
N ASN A 515 7.75 -6.29 10.57
CA ASN A 515 7.81 -6.54 12.02
C ASN A 515 8.02 -5.28 12.88
N GLY A 516 7.40 -4.15 12.50
CA GLY A 516 7.51 -2.88 13.22
C GLY A 516 8.76 -2.08 12.92
N GLU A 517 9.53 -2.45 11.90
CA GLU A 517 10.77 -1.81 11.48
C GLU A 517 10.70 -1.44 10.01
N VAL A 518 11.47 -0.40 9.63
CA VAL A 518 11.68 0.02 8.23
C VAL A 518 13.16 0.00 7.94
N PHE A 519 13.53 -0.77 6.92
CA PHE A 519 14.91 -0.97 6.49
C PHE A 519 15.17 -0.15 5.23
N VAL A 520 16.18 0.70 5.29
CA VAL A 520 16.64 1.50 4.15
C VAL A 520 18.13 1.27 3.96
N ALA A 521 18.48 0.61 2.86
CA ALA A 521 19.87 0.47 2.48
C ALA A 521 20.28 1.59 1.51
N SER A 522 21.51 2.06 1.62
CA SER A 522 22.05 3.14 0.82
C SER A 522 23.57 2.90 0.55
N TYR A 523 24.34 3.95 0.38
CA TYR A 523 25.80 3.80 0.20
C TYR A 523 26.47 3.43 1.51
N LYS A 524 27.05 2.23 1.57
CA LYS A 524 27.79 1.68 2.72
C LYS A 524 27.06 1.65 4.05
N GLN A 525 25.71 1.64 4.01
CA GLN A 525 24.89 1.75 5.21
C GLN A 525 23.53 1.08 5.02
N LEU A 526 23.09 0.40 6.07
CA LEU A 526 21.70 0.01 6.28
C LEU A 526 21.18 0.75 7.51
N ASP A 527 20.16 1.59 7.37
CA ASP A 527 19.44 2.19 8.47
C ASP A 527 18.19 1.36 8.83
N ILE A 528 18.05 1.06 10.10
CA ILE A 528 16.89 0.38 10.69
C ILE A 528 16.10 1.42 11.46
N PHE A 529 14.92 1.77 10.96
CA PHE A 529 13.99 2.67 11.61
C PHE A 529 12.94 1.87 12.38
N GLY A 530 12.43 2.43 13.45
CA GLY A 530 11.37 1.84 14.25
C GLY A 530 10.90 2.79 15.34
N LEU A 531 10.03 2.28 16.21
CA LEU A 531 9.50 3.07 17.31
C LEU A 531 10.55 3.25 18.41
N THR A 532 10.79 4.49 18.77
CA THR A 532 11.72 4.90 19.86
C THR A 532 11.04 4.91 21.24
N LYS A 533 9.72 4.68 21.27
CA LYS A 533 8.88 4.61 22.47
C LYS A 533 8.12 3.29 22.51
N ALA A 534 7.65 2.90 23.70
CA ALA A 534 6.83 1.72 23.89
C ALA A 534 5.53 1.81 23.07
N VAL A 535 5.17 0.71 22.43
CA VAL A 535 3.93 0.61 21.63
C VAL A 535 2.73 0.65 22.55
N THR A 536 1.72 1.43 22.17
CA THR A 536 0.43 1.44 22.86
C THR A 536 -0.69 0.96 21.94
N THR A 537 -1.79 0.53 22.58
CA THR A 537 -3.04 0.19 21.89
C THR A 537 -4.17 0.92 22.62
N THR A 538 -5.05 1.59 21.88
CA THR A 538 -6.25 2.25 22.41
C THR A 538 -7.50 1.46 21.99
N ALA A 539 -8.29 1.01 22.97
CA ALA A 539 -9.59 0.38 22.72
C ALA A 539 -10.70 1.36 23.10
N LEU A 540 -11.59 1.69 22.14
CA LEU A 540 -12.73 2.58 22.36
C LEU A 540 -14.00 1.77 22.56
N SER A 541 -14.77 2.11 23.62
CA SER A 541 -16.06 1.53 23.92
C SER A 541 -17.10 2.60 24.25
N SER A 542 -18.38 2.25 24.09
CA SER A 542 -19.52 3.11 24.40
C SER A 542 -20.42 2.41 25.40
N ALA A 543 -20.83 3.12 26.46
CA ALA A 543 -21.71 2.58 27.49
C ALA A 543 -23.11 2.26 26.96
N THR A 544 -23.54 2.90 25.87
CA THR A 544 -24.86 2.73 25.25
C THR A 544 -24.75 2.79 23.73
N ASN A 545 -24.85 1.64 23.06
CA ASN A 545 -24.84 1.52 21.62
C ASN A 545 -25.81 0.39 21.19
N PRO A 546 -26.94 0.70 20.51
CA PRO A 546 -27.36 2.03 20.07
C PRO A 546 -27.84 2.96 21.20
N SER A 547 -27.69 4.27 21.00
CA SER A 547 -28.26 5.32 21.86
C SER A 547 -29.44 6.03 21.19
N SER A 548 -30.20 6.83 21.98
CA SER A 548 -31.25 7.70 21.44
C SER A 548 -30.69 9.11 21.19
N PHE A 549 -31.28 9.84 20.22
CA PHE A 549 -30.89 11.21 19.91
C PHE A 549 -30.93 12.10 21.16
N GLY A 550 -29.81 12.81 21.42
CA GLY A 550 -29.66 13.66 22.59
C GLY A 550 -29.49 12.93 23.93
N GLN A 551 -29.41 11.60 23.94
CA GLN A 551 -29.02 10.83 25.11
C GLN A 551 -27.52 11.04 25.41
N SER A 552 -27.18 11.19 26.70
CA SER A 552 -25.75 11.24 27.10
C SER A 552 -25.12 9.86 26.99
N VAL A 553 -24.05 9.77 26.22
CA VAL A 553 -23.27 8.55 26.01
C VAL A 553 -21.90 8.74 26.63
N ALA A 554 -21.48 7.81 27.47
CA ALA A 554 -20.10 7.76 27.98
C ALA A 554 -19.24 6.93 27.03
N LEU A 555 -18.24 7.57 26.43
CA LEU A 555 -17.21 6.97 25.60
C LEU A 555 -15.98 6.70 26.48
N THR A 556 -15.50 5.46 26.49
CA THR A 556 -14.35 5.06 27.32
C THR A 556 -13.23 4.56 26.40
N ALA A 557 -12.07 5.20 26.49
CA ALA A 557 -10.84 4.77 25.84
C ALA A 557 -9.94 4.08 26.90
N GLN A 558 -9.59 2.81 26.64
CA GLN A 558 -8.61 2.07 27.43
C GLN A 558 -7.29 2.06 26.65
N VAL A 559 -6.26 2.68 27.18
CA VAL A 559 -4.91 2.67 26.61
C VAL A 559 -4.08 1.63 27.35
N THR A 560 -3.47 0.71 26.60
CA THR A 560 -2.53 -0.30 27.13
C THR A 560 -1.17 -0.11 26.45
N THR A 561 -0.11 -0.62 27.05
CA THR A 561 1.27 -0.51 26.56
C THR A 561 2.01 -1.84 26.70
N ASN A 562 2.97 -2.11 25.80
CA ASN A 562 3.94 -3.20 25.97
C ASN A 562 5.16 -2.80 26.81
N GLY A 563 5.28 -1.50 27.17
CA GLY A 563 6.34 -0.99 28.04
C GLY A 563 6.07 -1.16 29.53
N SER A 564 7.05 -0.78 30.33
CA SER A 564 6.96 -0.85 31.80
C SER A 564 6.25 0.35 32.45
N SER A 565 6.09 1.44 31.71
CA SER A 565 5.47 2.68 32.21
C SER A 565 4.00 2.75 31.84
N THR A 566 3.11 2.88 32.83
CA THR A 566 1.68 3.10 32.60
C THR A 566 1.47 4.32 31.71
N PRO A 567 0.60 4.25 30.66
CA PRO A 567 0.29 5.40 29.83
C PRO A 567 -0.27 6.57 30.62
N THR A 568 0.24 7.77 30.34
CA THR A 568 -0.19 9.06 30.89
C THR A 568 -0.59 10.00 29.74
N GLY A 569 -0.80 11.30 30.01
CA GLY A 569 -1.19 12.25 28.95
C GLY A 569 -2.68 12.28 28.70
N THR A 570 -3.10 12.39 27.42
CA THR A 570 -4.51 12.67 27.06
C THR A 570 -4.99 11.82 25.89
N VAL A 571 -6.33 11.66 25.81
CA VAL A 571 -7.03 11.06 24.68
C VAL A 571 -7.96 12.10 24.06
N THR A 572 -7.89 12.29 22.74
CA THR A 572 -8.77 13.13 21.96
C THR A 572 -9.86 12.28 21.31
N PHE A 573 -11.13 12.59 21.59
CA PHE A 573 -12.28 11.90 21.01
C PHE A 573 -12.83 12.68 19.82
N ARG A 574 -13.17 11.98 18.73
CA ARG A 574 -13.70 12.58 17.50
C ARG A 574 -14.92 11.83 16.96
N ASN A 575 -15.72 12.51 16.14
CA ASN A 575 -16.71 11.94 15.23
C ASN A 575 -16.33 12.37 13.81
N GLY A 576 -15.72 11.48 13.04
CA GLY A 576 -15.02 11.84 11.81
C GLY A 576 -13.97 12.94 12.08
N THR A 577 -14.06 14.05 11.35
CA THR A 577 -13.14 15.20 11.53
C THR A 577 -13.50 16.10 12.72
N LYS A 578 -14.72 15.97 13.29
CA LYS A 578 -15.18 16.83 14.38
C LYS A 578 -14.66 16.35 15.73
N MET A 579 -13.88 17.19 16.42
CA MET A 579 -13.48 16.95 17.82
C MET A 579 -14.68 17.03 18.77
N LEU A 580 -14.87 16.01 19.60
CA LEU A 580 -15.88 15.94 20.67
C LEU A 580 -15.34 16.44 21.99
N GLY A 581 -14.07 16.16 22.31
CA GLY A 581 -13.40 16.58 23.53
C GLY A 581 -12.03 15.88 23.70
N THR A 582 -11.29 16.33 24.72
CA THR A 582 -10.01 15.73 25.12
C THR A 582 -10.03 15.48 26.63
N GLU A 583 -9.66 14.26 27.05
CA GLU A 583 -9.67 13.83 28.45
C GLU A 583 -8.33 13.28 28.87
N SER A 584 -7.97 13.44 30.15
CA SER A 584 -6.73 12.90 30.70
C SER A 584 -6.83 11.40 30.97
N VAL A 585 -5.74 10.68 30.67
CA VAL A 585 -5.58 9.27 31.01
C VAL A 585 -5.32 9.13 32.51
N ASN A 586 -6.10 8.31 33.18
CA ASN A 586 -5.93 8.04 34.63
C ASN A 586 -4.85 6.97 34.90
N GLY A 587 -4.55 6.71 36.16
CA GLY A 587 -3.54 5.73 36.60
C GLY A 587 -3.81 4.26 36.19
N SER A 588 -4.97 3.96 35.61
CA SER A 588 -5.32 2.65 35.01
C SER A 588 -5.30 2.66 33.49
N GLY A 589 -4.81 3.72 32.87
CA GLY A 589 -4.78 3.84 31.41
C GLY A 589 -6.13 4.19 30.79
N VAL A 590 -7.09 4.76 31.53
CA VAL A 590 -8.46 5.02 31.08
C VAL A 590 -8.71 6.52 30.94
N ALA A 591 -9.34 6.93 29.83
CA ALA A 591 -9.93 8.26 29.63
C ALA A 591 -11.41 8.10 29.26
N THR A 592 -12.29 8.96 29.83
CA THR A 592 -13.75 8.87 29.59
C THR A 592 -14.33 10.24 29.25
N LEU A 593 -15.01 10.34 28.10
CA LEU A 593 -15.73 11.51 27.64
C LEU A 593 -17.24 11.23 27.65
N SER A 594 -18.05 12.13 28.21
CA SER A 594 -19.51 12.09 28.08
C SER A 594 -20.00 13.08 27.02
N THR A 595 -20.78 12.62 26.07
CA THR A 595 -21.37 13.47 24.99
C THR A 595 -22.85 13.16 24.77
N SER A 596 -23.63 14.19 24.46
CA SER A 596 -25.03 14.08 24.02
C SER A 596 -25.27 14.74 22.66
N THR A 597 -24.18 15.04 21.91
CA THR A 597 -24.21 15.83 20.68
C THR A 597 -24.02 15.00 19.41
N LEU A 598 -24.12 13.68 19.53
CA LEU A 598 -24.01 12.78 18.39
C LEU A 598 -25.22 12.94 17.47
N PRO A 599 -25.05 13.04 16.15
CA PRO A 599 -26.16 13.14 15.21
C PRO A 599 -26.93 11.82 15.09
N LEU A 600 -28.11 11.90 14.50
CA LEU A 600 -28.91 10.71 14.16
C LEU A 600 -28.19 9.90 13.06
N GLY A 601 -28.15 8.58 13.22
CA GLY A 601 -27.59 7.68 12.23
C GLY A 601 -26.42 6.86 12.74
N SER A 602 -25.45 6.63 11.88
CA SER A 602 -24.24 5.84 12.19
C SER A 602 -23.02 6.73 12.19
N ASP A 603 -22.40 6.87 13.36
CA ASP A 603 -21.24 7.70 13.62
C ASP A 603 -19.97 6.86 13.69
N SER A 604 -18.91 7.27 12.98
CA SER A 604 -17.58 6.70 13.11
C SER A 604 -16.82 7.50 14.18
N LEU A 605 -16.73 6.92 15.37
CA LEU A 605 -16.03 7.55 16.50
C LEU A 605 -14.61 7.04 16.59
N THR A 606 -13.66 7.95 16.92
CA THR A 606 -12.27 7.61 17.22
C THR A 606 -11.84 8.19 18.56
N ALA A 607 -10.90 7.50 19.20
CA ALA A 607 -10.21 7.93 20.41
C ALA A 607 -8.70 7.86 20.16
N GLU A 608 -8.10 9.03 19.99
CA GLU A 608 -6.67 9.20 19.70
C GLU A 608 -5.91 9.45 21.02
N TYR A 609 -5.09 8.49 21.46
CA TYR A 609 -4.15 8.69 22.54
C TYR A 609 -2.96 9.50 22.04
N ASN A 610 -2.71 10.66 22.64
CA ASN A 610 -1.72 11.63 22.17
C ASN A 610 -0.26 11.26 22.54
N GLY A 611 -0.05 10.10 23.20
CA GLY A 611 1.26 9.66 23.66
C GLY A 611 1.76 10.41 24.90
N ASP A 612 2.90 9.94 25.42
CA ASP A 612 3.66 10.56 26.49
C ASP A 612 5.18 10.40 26.26
N PRO A 613 6.09 10.81 27.16
CA PRO A 613 7.53 10.65 26.95
C PRO A 613 8.00 9.21 26.73
N SER A 614 7.30 8.21 27.27
CA SER A 614 7.69 6.79 27.24
C SER A 614 6.83 5.94 26.33
N ASN A 615 5.64 6.41 25.95
CA ASN A 615 4.62 5.66 25.22
C ASN A 615 4.28 6.36 23.90
N SER A 616 4.14 5.59 22.83
CA SER A 616 3.77 6.09 21.49
C SER A 616 2.28 6.47 21.44
N GLN A 617 1.90 7.19 20.39
CA GLN A 617 0.50 7.46 20.08
C GLN A 617 -0.20 6.21 19.55
N SER A 618 -1.51 6.11 19.79
CA SER A 618 -2.36 5.05 19.23
C SER A 618 -3.80 5.51 19.09
N GLU A 619 -4.57 4.87 18.22
CA GLU A 619 -5.99 5.18 18.00
C GLU A 619 -6.86 3.93 18.19
N GLY A 620 -8.06 4.13 18.75
CA GLY A 620 -9.13 3.15 18.77
C GLY A 620 -10.38 3.70 18.09
N ALA A 621 -11.09 2.86 17.33
CA ALA A 621 -12.27 3.24 16.60
C ALA A 621 -13.52 2.46 17.08
N LEU A 622 -14.69 3.09 16.94
CA LEU A 622 -15.99 2.51 17.30
C LEU A 622 -17.07 3.05 16.37
N LYS A 623 -17.93 2.17 15.89
CA LYS A 623 -19.17 2.56 15.21
C LYS A 623 -20.30 2.72 16.23
N GLN A 624 -20.78 3.95 16.43
CA GLN A 624 -21.91 4.28 17.30
C GLN A 624 -23.16 4.48 16.46
N VAL A 625 -24.26 3.83 16.87
CA VAL A 625 -25.59 4.04 16.26
C VAL A 625 -26.42 4.94 17.16
N VAL A 626 -26.99 5.98 16.59
CA VAL A 626 -27.93 6.89 17.26
C VAL A 626 -29.29 6.76 16.60
N ASN A 627 -30.26 6.25 17.35
CA ASN A 627 -31.64 6.11 16.92
C ASN A 627 -32.46 7.35 17.27
N GLN A 628 -33.60 7.52 16.58
CA GLN A 628 -34.61 8.49 16.93
C GLN A 628 -34.99 8.38 18.42
N ALA A 629 -35.11 9.49 19.12
CA ALA A 629 -35.58 9.47 20.51
C ALA A 629 -37.07 9.15 20.54
N THR A 630 -37.43 8.12 21.31
CA THR A 630 -38.83 7.73 21.48
C THR A 630 -39.52 8.70 22.43
N ILE A 631 -40.64 9.28 21.98
CA ILE A 631 -41.46 10.20 22.77
C ILE A 631 -42.71 9.47 23.29
N SER A 632 -43.01 9.67 24.54
CA SER A 632 -44.31 9.32 25.12
C SER A 632 -45.05 10.60 25.56
N LEU A 633 -46.38 10.67 25.34
CA LEU A 633 -47.19 11.83 25.65
C LEU A 633 -48.35 11.44 26.55
N ALA A 634 -48.43 12.06 27.70
CA ALA A 634 -49.57 11.99 28.60
C ALA A 634 -50.38 13.31 28.59
N LEU A 635 -51.69 13.22 28.55
CA LEU A 635 -52.58 14.40 28.54
C LEU A 635 -53.45 14.44 29.80
N THR A 636 -53.51 15.59 30.41
CA THR A 636 -54.42 15.87 31.55
C THR A 636 -55.24 17.13 31.30
N SER A 637 -56.40 17.25 31.96
CA SER A 637 -57.26 18.43 31.88
C SER A 637 -57.70 18.92 33.28
N SER A 638 -57.81 20.21 33.41
CA SER A 638 -58.26 20.81 34.69
C SER A 638 -59.00 22.14 34.45
N PRO A 639 -60.17 22.34 35.07
CA PRO A 639 -60.94 21.40 35.90
C PRO A 639 -61.61 20.29 35.08
N ASN A 640 -61.75 19.10 35.68
CA ASN A 640 -62.51 18.00 35.09
C ASN A 640 -63.30 17.27 36.19
N PRO A 641 -64.68 17.34 36.19
CA PRO A 641 -65.54 18.01 35.22
C PRO A 641 -65.46 19.56 35.29
N SER A 642 -65.88 20.20 34.19
CA SER A 642 -66.09 21.67 34.09
C SER A 642 -67.51 22.03 33.75
N ASN A 643 -67.93 23.32 33.96
CA ASN A 643 -69.15 23.84 33.48
C ASN A 643 -69.02 24.36 32.04
N SER A 644 -70.21 24.42 31.30
CA SER A 644 -70.23 25.01 29.97
C SER A 644 -69.66 26.44 29.94
N GLY A 645 -68.76 26.76 29.02
CA GLY A 645 -68.09 28.05 28.93
C GLY A 645 -66.96 28.29 29.95
N GLN A 646 -66.70 27.36 30.87
CA GLN A 646 -65.61 27.44 31.81
C GLN A 646 -64.29 27.13 31.07
N ALA A 647 -63.21 27.87 31.46
CA ALA A 647 -61.92 27.64 30.92
C ALA A 647 -61.32 26.29 31.40
N VAL A 648 -61.04 25.39 30.46
CA VAL A 648 -60.35 24.12 30.73
C VAL A 648 -58.96 24.22 30.22
N LYS A 649 -57.97 23.95 31.07
CA LYS A 649 -56.56 23.88 30.73
C LYS A 649 -56.17 22.42 30.46
N PHE A 650 -55.71 22.14 29.25
CA PHE A 650 -55.09 20.87 28.88
C PHE A 650 -53.55 20.97 29.07
N THR A 651 -52.95 19.95 29.66
CA THR A 651 -51.54 19.86 29.85
C THR A 651 -51.05 18.55 29.25
N ALA A 652 -50.32 18.65 28.12
CA ALA A 652 -49.60 17.55 27.52
C ALA A 652 -48.19 17.49 28.16
N THR A 653 -47.83 16.35 28.73
CA THR A 653 -46.50 16.09 29.32
C THR A 653 -45.80 15.05 28.46
N LEU A 654 -44.69 15.44 27.86
CA LEU A 654 -43.84 14.59 27.04
C LEU A 654 -42.65 14.08 27.84
N THR A 655 -42.35 12.80 27.68
CA THR A 655 -41.09 12.18 28.14
C THR A 655 -40.34 11.61 26.95
N SER A 656 -39.04 11.47 27.06
CA SER A 656 -38.16 11.05 25.96
C SER A 656 -37.13 10.05 26.45
N THR A 657 -36.74 9.12 25.59
CA THR A 657 -35.58 8.23 25.82
C THR A 657 -34.24 8.95 25.66
N GLY A 658 -34.22 10.14 25.06
CA GLY A 658 -33.07 11.01 24.87
C GLY A 658 -33.38 12.46 25.28
N SER A 659 -33.11 13.43 24.39
CA SER A 659 -33.52 14.82 24.65
C SER A 659 -35.00 15.04 24.36
N LEU A 660 -35.55 16.14 24.89
CA LEU A 660 -36.93 16.57 24.63
C LEU A 660 -37.01 17.45 23.38
N PRO A 661 -38.09 17.36 22.57
CA PRO A 661 -38.33 18.19 21.38
C PRO A 661 -38.75 19.61 21.72
N LYS A 662 -37.92 20.36 22.40
CA LYS A 662 -38.16 21.73 22.88
C LYS A 662 -38.54 22.66 21.73
N MET A 663 -39.50 23.59 21.97
CA MET A 663 -40.00 24.60 21.03
C MET A 663 -40.77 24.03 19.83
N GLN A 664 -40.88 22.71 19.67
CA GLN A 664 -41.79 22.08 18.71
C GLN A 664 -43.23 22.11 19.22
N GLU A 665 -44.21 21.79 18.37
CA GLU A 665 -45.61 22.00 18.69
C GLU A 665 -46.35 20.69 19.00
N VAL A 666 -47.26 20.76 19.99
CA VAL A 666 -48.30 19.76 20.23
C VAL A 666 -49.63 20.32 19.71
N THR A 667 -50.33 19.52 18.91
CA THR A 667 -51.68 19.84 18.41
C THR A 667 -52.71 19.22 19.33
N PHE A 668 -53.68 20.03 19.78
CA PHE A 668 -54.84 19.56 20.53
C PHE A 668 -56.04 19.46 19.61
N SER A 669 -56.74 18.35 19.63
CA SER A 669 -57.93 18.09 18.81
C SER A 669 -59.10 17.49 19.63
N TYR A 670 -60.28 17.80 19.22
CA TYR A 670 -61.53 17.24 19.71
C TYR A 670 -62.27 16.58 18.54
N ASN A 671 -62.62 15.32 18.67
CA ASN A 671 -63.29 14.54 17.60
C ASN A 671 -62.60 14.68 16.24
N GLY A 672 -61.22 14.66 16.23
CA GLY A 672 -60.43 14.80 15.02
C GLY A 672 -60.26 16.24 14.49
N THR A 673 -61.04 17.22 15.04
CA THR A 673 -60.91 18.63 14.65
C THR A 673 -59.89 19.33 15.56
N GLN A 674 -58.93 20.04 14.97
CA GLN A 674 -57.91 20.81 15.73
C GLN A 674 -58.62 21.96 16.48
N ILE A 675 -58.35 22.04 17.79
CA ILE A 675 -58.88 23.13 18.67
C ILE A 675 -57.74 24.09 19.10
N GLY A 676 -56.47 23.73 18.93
CA GLY A 676 -55.33 24.60 19.20
C GLY A 676 -54.00 23.92 19.15
N THR A 677 -52.93 24.69 19.27
CA THR A 677 -51.53 24.20 19.38
C THR A 677 -50.81 24.85 20.56
N ALA A 678 -49.78 24.21 21.07
CA ALA A 678 -48.90 24.80 22.07
C ALA A 678 -47.48 24.30 21.91
N LYS A 679 -46.50 25.16 22.19
CA LYS A 679 -45.08 24.81 22.14
C LYS A 679 -44.64 24.00 23.38
N ILE A 680 -43.79 23.02 23.12
CA ILE A 680 -43.19 22.20 24.17
C ILE A 680 -42.15 23.03 24.93
N MET A 681 -42.34 23.25 26.19
CA MET A 681 -41.45 23.98 27.08
C MET A 681 -40.22 23.13 27.44
N ALA A 682 -39.21 23.74 28.06
CA ALA A 682 -38.00 23.06 28.49
C ALA A 682 -38.27 21.90 29.49
N THR A 683 -39.39 21.99 30.22
CA THR A 683 -39.87 20.98 31.18
C THR A 683 -40.56 19.78 30.51
N GLY A 684 -40.70 19.78 29.16
CA GLY A 684 -41.41 18.73 28.43
C GLY A 684 -42.94 18.93 28.44
N THR A 685 -43.48 20.09 28.87
CA THR A 685 -44.91 20.35 28.92
C THR A 685 -45.34 21.30 27.83
N ALA A 686 -46.53 21.04 27.27
CA ALA A 686 -47.25 21.95 26.37
C ALA A 686 -48.67 22.18 26.92
N THR A 687 -49.11 23.43 27.06
CA THR A 687 -50.38 23.74 27.67
C THR A 687 -51.28 24.55 26.73
N PHE A 688 -52.51 24.14 26.61
CA PHE A 688 -53.56 24.81 25.84
C PHE A 688 -54.80 25.04 26.69
N THR A 689 -55.48 26.18 26.56
CA THR A 689 -56.66 26.49 27.32
C THR A 689 -57.80 26.86 26.35
N THR A 690 -59.03 26.28 26.55
CA THR A 690 -60.21 26.58 25.77
C THR A 690 -61.45 26.73 26.67
N LYS A 691 -62.42 27.42 26.15
CA LYS A 691 -63.83 27.57 26.76
C LYS A 691 -64.91 27.02 25.84
N THR A 692 -64.51 26.43 24.70
CA THR A 692 -65.47 26.14 23.59
C THR A 692 -65.81 24.66 23.48
N LEU A 693 -65.53 23.85 24.51
CA LEU A 693 -65.97 22.46 24.49
C LEU A 693 -67.47 22.35 24.69
N PRO A 694 -68.17 21.48 23.94
CA PRO A 694 -69.63 21.27 24.09
C PRO A 694 -69.94 20.58 25.41
N VAL A 695 -71.20 20.65 25.82
CA VAL A 695 -71.72 19.88 26.98
C VAL A 695 -71.71 18.38 26.64
N GLY A 696 -71.14 17.57 27.50
CA GLY A 696 -71.06 16.12 27.32
C GLY A 696 -69.69 15.54 27.82
N SER A 697 -69.42 14.35 27.37
CA SER A 697 -68.18 13.65 27.66
C SER A 697 -67.28 13.69 26.39
N ASP A 698 -66.26 14.52 26.42
CA ASP A 698 -65.45 14.87 25.27
C ASP A 698 -64.04 14.15 25.32
N VAL A 699 -63.70 13.43 24.27
CA VAL A 699 -62.37 12.89 24.15
C VAL A 699 -61.50 13.92 23.44
N VAL A 700 -60.52 14.46 24.17
CA VAL A 700 -59.50 15.37 23.63
C VAL A 700 -58.20 14.61 23.44
N THR A 701 -57.60 14.78 22.28
CA THR A 701 -56.32 14.17 21.91
C THR A 701 -55.25 15.27 21.80
N ALA A 702 -54.13 15.06 22.44
CA ALA A 702 -52.92 15.83 22.17
C ALA A 702 -51.98 14.99 21.30
N SER A 703 -51.47 15.55 20.21
CA SER A 703 -50.63 14.86 19.25
C SER A 703 -49.36 15.66 18.99
N TYR A 704 -48.23 15.00 19.08
CA TYR A 704 -46.93 15.46 18.61
C TYR A 704 -46.60 14.70 17.33
N ALA A 705 -46.42 15.41 16.21
CA ALA A 705 -46.23 14.80 14.89
C ALA A 705 -44.86 14.08 14.71
N GLY A 706 -43.94 14.32 15.62
CA GLY A 706 -42.54 13.84 15.47
C GLY A 706 -41.72 14.76 14.57
N SER A 707 -40.43 14.38 14.42
CA SER A 707 -39.50 15.02 13.52
C SER A 707 -38.46 14.00 13.06
N ALA A 708 -37.42 14.40 12.34
CA ALA A 708 -36.31 13.53 12.00
C ALA A 708 -35.70 12.90 13.27
N ASP A 709 -35.56 13.66 14.34
CA ASP A 709 -34.87 13.28 15.57
C ASP A 709 -35.78 12.63 16.64
N TYR A 710 -37.08 12.79 16.54
CA TYR A 710 -38.03 12.39 17.56
C TYR A 710 -39.24 11.64 16.98
N SER A 711 -39.65 10.53 17.62
CA SER A 711 -40.83 9.79 17.20
C SER A 711 -42.12 10.58 17.44
N ALA A 712 -43.16 10.34 16.62
CA ALA A 712 -44.50 10.83 16.89
C ALA A 712 -45.09 10.21 18.17
N ALA A 713 -45.93 10.96 18.87
CA ALA A 713 -46.64 10.50 20.07
C ALA A 713 -47.99 11.15 20.21
N SER A 714 -48.94 10.44 20.83
CA SER A 714 -50.23 11.00 21.18
C SER A 714 -50.74 10.51 22.53
N GLY A 715 -51.55 11.29 23.16
CA GLY A 715 -52.26 10.93 24.39
C GLY A 715 -53.66 11.54 24.43
N THR A 716 -54.55 10.89 25.12
CA THR A 716 -55.96 11.30 25.23
C THR A 716 -56.39 11.54 26.66
N VAL A 717 -57.36 12.40 26.85
CA VAL A 717 -58.11 12.58 28.11
C VAL A 717 -59.59 12.77 27.83
N THR A 718 -60.41 12.14 28.63
CA THR A 718 -61.86 12.39 28.59
C THR A 718 -62.18 13.58 29.50
N GLN A 719 -62.68 14.66 28.93
CA GLN A 719 -63.17 15.86 29.63
C GLN A 719 -64.68 15.84 29.73
N THR A 720 -65.17 15.92 30.93
CA THR A 720 -66.65 16.08 31.16
C THR A 720 -67.00 17.56 31.29
N VAL A 721 -67.98 18.02 30.49
CA VAL A 721 -68.55 19.39 30.55
C VAL A 721 -70.02 19.28 30.93
N ASN A 722 -70.37 19.87 32.06
CA ASN A 722 -71.74 19.88 32.61
C ASN A 722 -72.54 21.05 32.08
#